data_ece11ce1ee2236431ec2d0f3f7c98d58
#
_entry.id   ece11ce1ee2236431ec2d0f3f7c98d58
#
_cell.length_a   1.000
_cell.length_b   1.000
_cell.length_c   1.000
_cell.angle_alpha   90.00
_cell.angle_beta   90.00
_cell.angle_gamma   90.00
#
_symmetry.space_group_name_H-M   'P 1'
#
loop_
_entity.id
_entity.type
_entity.pdbx_description
1 polymer ?
#
loop_
_entity_poly.entity_id
_entity_poly.type
_entity_poly.pdbx_seq_one_letter_code
_entity_poly.pdbx_strand_id
1 'polypeptide(L)'
;MVRRRKRSRADAPEPSPPPAAAETLPTRRRKAPLAAALAVVAAVVAALLIGHWKRPPRTEAEARSAVSRLRPEATGLNLVVITLDTTRADRLGCYGFRGVETPNIDALAKDGIVFDYATATVPLTFPSHSSIFTGLVPPHHGVRDNGGFFLDDAKVTLAERLRDKGVATGAFVGAWVLERKWGLAQGFDEYSDRFDLSKYKVISLGTVQKPGDEVMDGALAWLEGVKQRRFFAWVHLYDPHTPYDPPEPFASRYPSQPYLGEIAYTDQVVGRLLSWLKEKGLYERTLVVLTADHGESLGDHGESTHAYFVYDSTTHVPLVVRTPWGIRGRRSAQVSSVDLMPTVLDLLGLPAQPGIDGRSLAREILDPAATSDRTAYSETYFPRYHFGWQHLRAIRSRAYKYVDAPEPELYDLAQDPGETKNIYRGFSARAEGLRLRLEELTKQESGAAPERRSLDPETLQRLAALGYVGNVIDVDSSTVLPDPKEKLPLFAMMNAAKRLAQDEDRVEDGVAKMREVLQRDPKIMDAQITLGNWLLKLRRPDEAAAAFKQALALKPDDDIALGNLAGVLMAHGKRQDALEALEVFRTALRVNPKNPQSWFQLATLYLDMGRLDEARGSFTEALAANPKQAAALNGLGAIAFQTGDLAKAETIVRQALALEPRLRTGNYNLARIREARGDVAGAEALYNEELASYADNGRARFNLAQIRRARGDRAGYLSELNDCVAKAHEFGACYFYLAREELDAGRLDPAADLAKRGLEAQPRSDTAPLGHFVLADVYSRRGESAMAEAEAAKGRKLEAALRKNPAPRI
;
A
#
# COMPACT_ATOMS: atom_id res chain seq x y z
N MET A 1 -52.00 -57.62 41.73
CA MET A 1 -53.23 -57.74 42.59
C MET A 1 -54.28 -56.92 41.90
N VAL A 2 -55.18 -57.57 41.15
CA VAL A 2 -56.48 -58.07 41.62
C VAL A 2 -57.42 -56.91 42.12
N ARG A 3 -58.54 -56.57 41.57
CA ARG A 3 -59.74 -57.27 41.01
C ARG A 3 -60.78 -56.18 40.61
N ARG A 4 -61.48 -56.31 39.49
CA ARG A 4 -62.73 -56.90 39.16
C ARG A 4 -64.03 -56.16 39.63
N ARG A 5 -64.91 -55.89 38.66
CA ARG A 5 -66.31 -56.29 38.42
C ARG A 5 -67.42 -55.44 39.17
N LYS A 6 -68.60 -55.16 38.64
CA LYS A 6 -69.62 -55.82 37.85
C LYS A 6 -70.69 -54.80 37.44
N ARG A 7 -71.25 -54.82 36.29
CA ARG A 7 -72.57 -55.35 35.77
C ARG A 7 -73.82 -55.01 36.57
N SER A 8 -74.93 -54.46 35.91
CA SER A 8 -76.10 -55.13 35.38
C SER A 8 -77.27 -54.13 35.08
N ARG A 9 -77.82 -54.24 33.90
CA ARG A 9 -79.10 -54.78 33.50
C ARG A 9 -80.34 -53.90 33.84
N ALA A 10 -80.95 -53.35 32.73
CA ALA A 10 -82.15 -53.81 31.95
C ALA A 10 -83.47 -53.24 32.46
N ASP A 11 -84.28 -52.60 31.57
CA ASP A 11 -85.52 -53.15 31.01
C ASP A 11 -86.24 -52.06 30.17
N ALA A 12 -86.84 -52.55 29.05
CA ALA A 12 -87.77 -51.86 28.16
C ALA A 12 -89.25 -52.31 28.56
N PRO A 13 -90.34 -52.02 27.89
CA PRO A 13 -90.67 -51.25 26.62
C PRO A 13 -91.95 -50.41 26.64
N GLU A 14 -92.19 -49.65 25.50
CA GLU A 14 -93.39 -49.35 24.70
C GLU A 14 -94.54 -48.47 25.27
N PRO A 15 -95.49 -47.94 24.47
CA PRO A 15 -95.55 -47.70 23.01
C PRO A 15 -96.06 -46.35 22.57
N SER A 16 -96.03 -46.08 21.26
CA SER A 16 -96.50 -44.90 20.48
C SER A 16 -98.06 -44.72 20.48
N PRO A 17 -98.57 -43.53 20.11
CA PRO A 17 -99.41 -43.33 18.95
C PRO A 17 -99.22 -41.98 18.24
N PRO A 18 -100.04 -41.61 17.25
CA PRO A 18 -99.72 -41.34 15.83
C PRO A 18 -99.79 -39.89 15.40
N PRO A 19 -99.76 -39.55 14.08
CA PRO A 19 -99.13 -38.37 13.48
C PRO A 19 -100.06 -37.20 13.27
N ALA A 20 -99.43 -35.98 13.22
CA ALA A 20 -100.11 -34.79 12.77
C ALA A 20 -99.23 -33.97 11.75
N ALA A 21 -99.89 -33.76 10.66
CA ALA A 21 -99.79 -32.75 9.62
C ALA A 21 -98.48 -32.00 9.33
N ALA A 22 -98.12 -32.09 8.10
CA ALA A 22 -97.11 -31.31 7.40
C ALA A 22 -97.40 -29.83 7.33
N GLU A 23 -96.39 -28.99 7.74
CA GLU A 23 -96.32 -27.64 7.27
C GLU A 23 -94.99 -27.45 6.50
N THR A 24 -95.11 -27.02 5.23
CA THR A 24 -94.01 -26.72 4.32
C THR A 24 -93.35 -25.38 4.67
N LEU A 25 -92.08 -25.41 5.01
CA LEU A 25 -91.23 -24.21 5.14
C LEU A 25 -90.31 -24.07 3.89
N PRO A 26 -90.02 -22.84 3.42
CA PRO A 26 -89.30 -22.58 2.15
C PRO A 26 -87.80 -22.90 2.20
N THR A 27 -87.32 -23.56 1.16
CA THR A 27 -85.88 -23.86 0.91
C THR A 27 -85.11 -22.59 0.76
N ARG A 28 -84.35 -22.23 1.82
CA ARG A 28 -83.25 -21.25 1.78
C ARG A 28 -82.02 -21.94 1.14
N ARG A 29 -81.75 -21.59 -0.13
CA ARG A 29 -80.52 -21.98 -0.83
C ARG A 29 -79.34 -21.45 -0.04
N ARG A 30 -78.53 -22.32 0.64
CA ARG A 30 -77.20 -22.02 1.21
C ARG A 30 -76.25 -21.83 0.08
N LYS A 31 -75.88 -20.55 -0.22
CA LYS A 31 -74.74 -20.17 -1.04
C LYS A 31 -73.42 -20.04 -0.17
N ALA A 32 -73.38 -20.74 0.96
CA ALA A 32 -72.27 -20.57 1.95
C ALA A 32 -71.00 -21.42 1.71
N PRO A 33 -70.93 -22.55 0.99
CA PRO A 33 -69.71 -23.32 0.92
C PRO A 33 -68.67 -22.79 -0.11
N LEU A 34 -69.11 -22.07 -1.17
CA LEU A 34 -68.26 -21.59 -2.23
C LEU A 34 -67.42 -20.36 -1.79
N ALA A 35 -67.98 -19.44 -1.03
CA ALA A 35 -67.29 -18.27 -0.48
C ALA A 35 -66.30 -18.65 0.61
N ALA A 36 -66.62 -19.62 1.45
CA ALA A 36 -65.72 -20.15 2.46
C ALA A 36 -64.55 -20.91 1.80
N ALA A 37 -64.76 -21.70 0.77
CA ALA A 37 -63.77 -22.42 0.02
C ALA A 37 -62.82 -21.45 -0.72
N LEU A 38 -63.33 -20.37 -1.35
CA LEU A 38 -62.56 -19.33 -1.97
C LEU A 38 -61.72 -18.54 -0.96
N ALA A 39 -62.28 -18.25 0.25
CA ALA A 39 -61.52 -17.58 1.31
C ALA A 39 -60.37 -18.47 1.86
N VAL A 40 -60.59 -19.79 1.99
CA VAL A 40 -59.55 -20.74 2.39
C VAL A 40 -58.48 -20.84 1.29
N VAL A 41 -58.86 -20.93 0.02
CA VAL A 41 -57.88 -20.93 -1.11
C VAL A 41 -57.13 -19.63 -1.15
N ALA A 42 -57.77 -18.47 -0.98
CA ALA A 42 -57.10 -17.18 -0.92
C ALA A 42 -56.14 -17.06 0.28
N ALA A 43 -56.57 -17.58 1.46
CA ALA A 43 -55.71 -17.63 2.64
C ALA A 43 -54.51 -18.57 2.45
N VAL A 44 -54.70 -19.72 1.82
CA VAL A 44 -53.65 -20.67 1.48
C VAL A 44 -52.67 -20.07 0.44
N VAL A 45 -53.21 -19.45 -0.60
CA VAL A 45 -52.42 -18.76 -1.62
C VAL A 45 -51.68 -17.56 -1.00
N ALA A 46 -52.33 -16.79 -0.12
CA ALA A 46 -51.64 -15.73 0.61
C ALA A 46 -50.57 -16.27 1.57
N ALA A 47 -50.86 -17.36 2.27
CA ALA A 47 -49.89 -18.03 3.13
C ALA A 47 -48.69 -18.62 2.32
N LEU A 48 -48.98 -19.19 1.14
CA LEU A 48 -47.95 -19.69 0.21
C LEU A 48 -47.12 -18.53 -0.39
N LEU A 49 -47.79 -17.43 -0.78
CA LEU A 49 -47.11 -16.22 -1.27
C LEU A 49 -46.29 -15.56 -0.17
N ILE A 50 -46.81 -15.42 1.04
CA ILE A 50 -46.10 -14.91 2.22
C ILE A 50 -44.95 -15.87 2.58
N GLY A 51 -45.17 -17.17 2.53
CA GLY A 51 -44.12 -18.18 2.73
C GLY A 51 -43.05 -18.15 1.64
N HIS A 52 -43.43 -17.89 0.40
CA HIS A 52 -42.50 -17.72 -0.71
C HIS A 52 -41.70 -16.40 -0.57
N TRP A 53 -42.36 -15.33 -0.12
CA TRP A 53 -41.68 -14.03 0.15
C TRP A 53 -40.78 -14.07 1.38
N LYS A 54 -41.01 -14.95 2.35
CA LYS A 54 -40.18 -15.13 3.55
C LYS A 54 -39.07 -16.21 3.39
N ARG A 55 -39.04 -16.91 2.26
CA ARG A 55 -37.95 -17.86 2.03
C ARG A 55 -36.65 -17.12 1.72
N PRO A 56 -35.54 -17.51 2.36
CA PRO A 56 -34.25 -16.97 1.99
C PRO A 56 -33.88 -17.30 0.54
N PRO A 57 -33.16 -16.42 -0.16
CA PRO A 57 -32.79 -16.62 -1.55
C PRO A 57 -31.89 -17.84 -1.72
N ARG A 58 -32.17 -18.70 -2.71
CA ARG A 58 -31.41 -19.90 -3.01
C ARG A 58 -30.34 -19.69 -4.06
N THR A 59 -30.48 -18.65 -4.89
CA THR A 59 -29.55 -18.31 -5.95
C THR A 59 -29.07 -16.86 -5.81
N GLU A 60 -27.96 -16.51 -6.45
CA GLU A 60 -27.47 -15.13 -6.50
C GLU A 60 -28.49 -14.19 -7.18
N ALA A 61 -29.17 -14.67 -8.23
CA ALA A 61 -30.19 -13.89 -8.93
C ALA A 61 -31.40 -13.58 -8.02
N GLU A 62 -31.84 -14.55 -7.21
CA GLU A 62 -32.86 -14.36 -6.19
C GLU A 62 -32.42 -13.39 -5.10
N ALA A 63 -31.16 -13.48 -4.68
CA ALA A 63 -30.55 -12.57 -3.70
C ALA A 63 -30.50 -11.13 -4.24
N ARG A 64 -30.06 -10.92 -5.46
CA ARG A 64 -30.10 -9.60 -6.14
C ARG A 64 -31.50 -9.03 -6.20
N SER A 65 -32.48 -9.85 -6.58
CA SER A 65 -33.89 -9.46 -6.61
C SER A 65 -34.44 -9.12 -5.20
N ALA A 66 -34.04 -9.87 -4.17
CA ALA A 66 -34.42 -9.59 -2.79
C ALA A 66 -33.80 -8.28 -2.28
N VAL A 67 -32.50 -8.06 -2.52
CA VAL A 67 -31.83 -6.79 -2.21
C VAL A 67 -32.51 -5.63 -2.96
N SER A 68 -32.88 -5.79 -4.23
CA SER A 68 -33.63 -4.78 -5.01
C SER A 68 -34.98 -4.40 -4.37
N ARG A 69 -35.67 -5.34 -3.73
CA ARG A 69 -36.92 -5.06 -2.99
C ARG A 69 -36.71 -4.35 -1.67
N LEU A 70 -35.59 -4.59 -1.00
CA LEU A 70 -35.19 -3.87 0.23
C LEU A 70 -34.78 -2.42 -0.01
N ARG A 71 -34.59 -2.04 -1.27
CA ARG A 71 -34.15 -0.73 -1.72
C ARG A 71 -35.29 0.02 -2.46
N PRO A 72 -36.34 0.48 -1.82
CA PRO A 72 -37.37 1.31 -2.52
C PRO A 72 -36.74 2.60 -3.07
N GLU A 73 -35.60 3.06 -2.57
CA GLU A 73 -34.90 4.27 -2.97
C GLU A 73 -33.36 4.08 -3.03
N ALA A 74 -32.87 2.95 -3.53
CA ALA A 74 -31.42 2.61 -3.55
C ALA A 74 -30.53 3.60 -4.31
N THR A 75 -31.09 4.54 -5.03
CA THR A 75 -30.36 5.64 -5.68
C THR A 75 -29.71 6.62 -4.72
N GLY A 76 -29.92 6.48 -3.40
CA GLY A 76 -29.52 7.44 -2.37
C GLY A 76 -28.47 6.96 -1.35
N LEU A 77 -27.98 5.71 -1.39
CA LEU A 77 -27.06 5.21 -0.36
C LEU A 77 -25.65 5.73 -0.53
N ASN A 78 -25.00 6.08 0.59
CA ASN A 78 -23.58 6.33 0.69
C ASN A 78 -22.81 5.02 0.94
N LEU A 79 -21.52 5.04 0.68
CA LEU A 79 -20.60 3.95 1.00
C LEU A 79 -19.43 4.47 1.84
N VAL A 80 -19.11 3.74 2.90
CA VAL A 80 -17.87 3.88 3.66
C VAL A 80 -17.20 2.51 3.68
N VAL A 81 -15.94 2.45 3.25
CA VAL A 81 -15.07 1.30 3.39
C VAL A 81 -13.94 1.69 4.33
N ILE A 82 -13.79 0.93 5.41
CA ILE A 82 -12.71 1.10 6.39
C ILE A 82 -11.81 -0.12 6.27
N THR A 83 -10.54 0.08 5.95
CA THR A 83 -9.52 -0.97 5.95
C THR A 83 -8.52 -0.74 7.06
N LEU A 84 -8.30 -1.76 7.88
CA LEU A 84 -7.38 -1.76 9.01
C LEU A 84 -6.14 -2.56 8.60
N ASP A 85 -4.97 -1.93 8.56
CA ASP A 85 -3.74 -2.62 8.21
C ASP A 85 -3.38 -3.69 9.26
N THR A 86 -2.83 -4.80 8.85
CA THR A 86 -2.34 -5.91 9.69
C THR A 86 -3.26 -6.40 10.81
N THR A 87 -4.58 -6.11 10.73
CA THR A 87 -5.51 -6.42 11.83
C THR A 87 -6.05 -7.84 11.73
N ARG A 88 -5.66 -8.69 12.69
CA ARG A 88 -6.16 -10.07 12.83
C ARG A 88 -7.61 -10.09 13.32
N ALA A 89 -8.42 -10.95 12.72
CA ALA A 89 -9.80 -11.16 13.18
C ALA A 89 -9.85 -11.68 14.63
N ASP A 90 -8.98 -12.63 14.99
CA ASP A 90 -8.92 -13.24 16.33
C ASP A 90 -8.39 -12.32 17.44
N ARG A 91 -8.09 -11.05 17.12
CA ARG A 91 -7.69 -10.01 18.09
C ARG A 91 -8.77 -8.94 18.31
N LEU A 92 -9.98 -9.12 17.80
CA LEU A 92 -11.11 -8.21 17.99
C LEU A 92 -12.19 -8.78 18.93
N GLY A 93 -12.83 -7.92 19.72
CA GLY A 93 -13.90 -8.30 20.65
C GLY A 93 -15.07 -8.99 19.97
N CYS A 94 -15.51 -8.50 18.81
CA CYS A 94 -16.59 -9.11 18.03
C CYS A 94 -16.25 -10.51 17.47
N TYR A 95 -14.99 -10.92 17.47
CA TYR A 95 -14.55 -12.31 17.18
C TYR A 95 -14.26 -13.14 18.44
N GLY A 96 -14.53 -12.57 19.61
CA GLY A 96 -14.43 -13.30 20.89
C GLY A 96 -13.16 -13.04 21.70
N PHE A 97 -12.24 -12.22 21.21
CA PHE A 97 -11.04 -11.85 21.95
C PHE A 97 -11.37 -10.95 23.16
N ARG A 98 -10.66 -11.15 24.28
CA ARG A 98 -10.89 -10.42 25.52
C ARG A 98 -9.66 -9.63 26.00
N GLY A 99 -8.55 -9.69 25.23
CA GLY A 99 -7.28 -9.06 25.60
C GLY A 99 -7.21 -7.55 25.24
N VAL A 100 -8.18 -7.04 24.50
CA VAL A 100 -8.27 -5.65 24.06
C VAL A 100 -9.72 -5.17 24.05
N GLU A 101 -9.94 -3.89 24.30
CA GLU A 101 -11.26 -3.26 24.21
C GLU A 101 -11.45 -2.62 22.84
N THR A 102 -12.49 -3.07 22.10
CA THR A 102 -12.84 -2.57 20.75
C THR A 102 -14.33 -2.17 20.70
N PRO A 103 -14.80 -1.26 21.61
CA PRO A 103 -16.23 -0.99 21.78
C PRO A 103 -16.91 -0.42 20.54
N ASN A 104 -16.21 0.34 19.69
CA ASN A 104 -16.78 0.97 18.51
C ASN A 104 -16.94 -0.06 17.36
N ILE A 105 -15.90 -0.88 17.13
CA ILE A 105 -15.94 -1.98 16.17
C ILE A 105 -16.97 -3.03 16.60
N ASP A 106 -17.02 -3.36 17.90
CA ASP A 106 -18.01 -4.30 18.46
C ASP A 106 -19.45 -3.77 18.33
N ALA A 107 -19.65 -2.46 18.49
CA ALA A 107 -20.96 -1.82 18.27
C ALA A 107 -21.37 -1.88 16.78
N LEU A 108 -20.44 -1.63 15.85
CA LEU A 108 -20.68 -1.77 14.43
C LEU A 108 -21.01 -3.23 14.07
N ALA A 109 -20.27 -4.19 14.61
CA ALA A 109 -20.49 -5.62 14.43
C ALA A 109 -21.85 -6.08 14.96
N LYS A 110 -22.28 -5.55 16.13
CA LYS A 110 -23.61 -5.81 16.71
C LYS A 110 -24.75 -5.26 15.85
N ASP A 111 -24.51 -4.14 15.15
CA ASP A 111 -25.46 -3.49 14.23
C ASP A 111 -25.37 -3.99 12.78
N GLY A 112 -24.45 -4.88 12.49
CA GLY A 112 -24.17 -5.40 11.17
C GLY A 112 -24.08 -6.92 11.09
N ILE A 113 -23.47 -7.36 10.01
CA ILE A 113 -23.21 -8.77 9.70
C ILE A 113 -21.72 -9.01 9.85
N VAL A 114 -21.35 -10.00 10.66
CA VAL A 114 -19.97 -10.44 10.88
C VAL A 114 -19.76 -11.75 10.10
N PHE A 115 -18.74 -11.79 9.25
CA PHE A 115 -18.31 -13.00 8.57
C PHE A 115 -17.20 -13.69 9.38
N ASP A 116 -17.42 -14.94 9.77
CA ASP A 116 -16.49 -15.69 10.61
C ASP A 116 -15.20 -16.08 9.90
N TYR A 117 -15.23 -16.23 8.56
CA TYR A 117 -14.14 -16.78 7.76
C TYR A 117 -13.90 -15.92 6.52
N ALA A 118 -13.40 -14.69 6.71
CA ALA A 118 -12.95 -13.85 5.61
C ALA A 118 -11.44 -14.00 5.42
N THR A 119 -11.01 -14.16 4.17
CA THR A 119 -9.62 -14.45 3.83
C THR A 119 -9.08 -13.40 2.86
N ALA A 120 -7.95 -12.82 3.22
CA ALA A 120 -7.16 -11.92 2.37
C ALA A 120 -6.42 -12.69 1.26
N THR A 121 -6.26 -12.08 0.11
CA THR A 121 -5.57 -12.70 -1.04
C THR A 121 -4.04 -12.66 -0.92
N VAL A 122 -3.48 -11.69 -0.21
CA VAL A 122 -2.04 -11.53 -0.02
C VAL A 122 -1.79 -10.91 1.36
N PRO A 123 -0.79 -11.37 2.12
CA PRO A 123 -0.40 -10.74 3.37
C PRO A 123 0.51 -9.52 3.13
N LEU A 124 0.09 -8.61 2.23
CA LEU A 124 0.78 -7.37 1.85
C LEU A 124 -0.25 -6.31 1.45
N THR A 125 -0.02 -5.08 1.85
CA THR A 125 -0.96 -3.96 1.78
C THR A 125 -1.44 -3.64 0.37
N PHE A 126 -0.52 -3.33 -0.57
CA PHE A 126 -0.90 -2.88 -1.91
C PHE A 126 -1.57 -3.96 -2.77
N PRO A 127 -1.06 -5.21 -2.87
CA PRO A 127 -1.73 -6.25 -3.64
C PRO A 127 -3.08 -6.66 -3.02
N SER A 128 -3.23 -6.66 -1.69
CA SER A 128 -4.50 -6.95 -1.05
C SER A 128 -5.55 -5.88 -1.34
N HIS A 129 -5.21 -4.58 -1.26
CA HIS A 129 -6.13 -3.50 -1.63
C HIS A 129 -6.47 -3.51 -3.12
N SER A 130 -5.50 -3.89 -3.99
CA SER A 130 -5.77 -4.11 -5.42
C SER A 130 -6.86 -5.17 -5.61
N SER A 131 -6.81 -6.27 -4.86
CA SER A 131 -7.83 -7.32 -4.86
C SER A 131 -9.20 -6.82 -4.34
N ILE A 132 -9.22 -6.07 -3.23
CA ILE A 132 -10.44 -5.52 -2.63
C ILE A 132 -11.19 -4.61 -3.62
N PHE A 133 -10.47 -3.72 -4.31
CA PHE A 133 -11.09 -2.71 -5.16
C PHE A 133 -11.33 -3.12 -6.60
N THR A 134 -10.66 -4.17 -7.11
CA THR A 134 -10.90 -4.70 -8.46
C THR A 134 -11.78 -5.94 -8.48
N GLY A 135 -11.89 -6.67 -7.36
CA GLY A 135 -12.53 -7.98 -7.31
C GLY A 135 -11.75 -9.08 -8.03
N LEU A 136 -10.45 -8.87 -8.28
CA LEU A 136 -9.55 -9.79 -8.95
C LEU A 136 -8.53 -10.38 -7.97
N VAL A 137 -8.11 -11.63 -8.18
CA VAL A 137 -6.97 -12.21 -7.48
C VAL A 137 -5.64 -11.70 -8.08
N PRO A 138 -4.51 -11.75 -7.34
CA PRO A 138 -3.22 -11.25 -7.80
C PRO A 138 -2.76 -11.77 -9.17
N PRO A 139 -2.94 -13.05 -9.54
CA PRO A 139 -2.66 -13.53 -10.88
C PRO A 139 -3.37 -12.76 -12.00
N HIS A 140 -4.54 -12.19 -11.73
CA HIS A 140 -5.38 -11.52 -12.71
C HIS A 140 -5.25 -9.98 -12.71
N HIS A 141 -4.98 -9.34 -11.56
CA HIS A 141 -4.70 -7.90 -11.54
C HIS A 141 -3.20 -7.56 -11.69
N GLY A 142 -2.29 -8.51 -11.52
CA GLY A 142 -0.87 -8.37 -11.78
C GLY A 142 -0.02 -7.79 -10.64
N VAL A 143 -0.62 -7.29 -9.56
CA VAL A 143 0.09 -6.71 -8.40
C VAL A 143 0.36 -7.82 -7.38
N ARG A 144 1.65 -8.12 -7.09
CA ARG A 144 2.05 -9.24 -6.23
C ARG A 144 2.95 -8.86 -5.07
N ASP A 145 3.43 -7.61 -5.05
CA ASP A 145 4.27 -7.08 -3.98
C ASP A 145 3.97 -5.59 -3.76
N ASN A 146 4.39 -5.06 -2.63
CA ASN A 146 4.28 -3.64 -2.30
C ASN A 146 5.22 -2.75 -3.14
N GLY A 147 6.33 -3.30 -3.64
CA GLY A 147 7.33 -2.60 -4.42
C GLY A 147 7.44 -3.10 -5.86
N GLY A 148 7.68 -2.18 -6.80
CA GLY A 148 7.95 -2.52 -8.20
C GLY A 148 6.74 -2.94 -9.04
N PHE A 149 5.52 -2.87 -8.48
CA PHE A 149 4.27 -3.21 -9.14
C PHE A 149 3.36 -1.98 -9.26
N PHE A 150 2.45 -2.02 -10.24
CA PHE A 150 1.45 -0.98 -10.49
C PHE A 150 0.13 -1.65 -10.85
N LEU A 151 -0.97 -1.07 -10.39
CA LEU A 151 -2.28 -1.48 -10.87
C LEU A 151 -2.51 -0.84 -12.25
N ASP A 152 -2.70 -1.69 -13.26
CA ASP A 152 -2.94 -1.26 -14.64
C ASP A 152 -4.24 -0.47 -14.74
N ASP A 153 -4.22 0.65 -15.48
CA ASP A 153 -5.40 1.51 -15.73
C ASP A 153 -6.55 0.76 -16.42
N ALA A 154 -6.27 -0.38 -17.08
CA ALA A 154 -7.31 -1.25 -17.65
C ALA A 154 -8.06 -2.08 -16.60
N LYS A 155 -7.58 -2.15 -15.35
CA LYS A 155 -8.27 -2.86 -14.26
C LYS A 155 -9.27 -1.93 -13.59
N VAL A 156 -10.56 -2.13 -13.92
CA VAL A 156 -11.64 -1.29 -13.40
C VAL A 156 -11.79 -1.42 -11.89
N THR A 157 -11.77 -0.30 -11.19
CA THR A 157 -11.92 -0.23 -9.73
C THR A 157 -13.35 0.03 -9.28
N LEU A 158 -13.65 -0.27 -8.02
CA LEU A 158 -14.92 0.11 -7.38
C LEU A 158 -15.16 1.63 -7.42
N ALA A 159 -14.09 2.42 -7.25
CA ALA A 159 -14.19 3.88 -7.26
C ALA A 159 -14.62 4.41 -8.63
N GLU A 160 -14.08 3.87 -9.73
CA GLU A 160 -14.49 4.24 -11.08
C GLU A 160 -15.98 3.90 -11.31
N ARG A 161 -16.40 2.71 -10.90
CA ARG A 161 -17.82 2.28 -11.02
C ARG A 161 -18.77 3.22 -10.29
N LEU A 162 -18.37 3.76 -9.16
CA LEU A 162 -19.17 4.69 -8.35
C LEU A 162 -19.11 6.12 -8.90
N ARG A 163 -17.94 6.60 -9.27
CA ARG A 163 -17.75 7.92 -9.90
C ARG A 163 -18.57 8.05 -11.19
N ASP A 164 -18.61 7.01 -12.03
CA ASP A 164 -19.41 6.95 -13.25
C ASP A 164 -20.93 7.06 -12.99
N LYS A 165 -21.36 6.86 -11.76
CA LYS A 165 -22.74 7.03 -11.29
C LYS A 165 -22.97 8.34 -10.52
N GLY A 166 -22.02 9.28 -10.62
CA GLY A 166 -22.11 10.60 -9.99
C GLY A 166 -21.94 10.59 -8.47
N VAL A 167 -21.35 9.52 -7.91
CA VAL A 167 -20.98 9.45 -6.50
C VAL A 167 -19.68 10.22 -6.30
N ALA A 168 -19.61 11.13 -5.34
CA ALA A 168 -18.36 11.78 -4.94
C ALA A 168 -17.44 10.73 -4.28
N THR A 169 -16.21 10.60 -4.73
CA THR A 169 -15.29 9.54 -4.30
C THR A 169 -14.07 10.12 -3.61
N GLY A 170 -13.79 9.68 -2.38
CA GLY A 170 -12.62 10.12 -1.60
C GLY A 170 -11.89 8.96 -0.95
N ALA A 171 -10.57 8.99 -1.02
CA ALA A 171 -9.67 8.05 -0.35
C ALA A 171 -8.69 8.77 0.58
N PHE A 172 -8.50 8.22 1.78
CA PHE A 172 -7.65 8.75 2.83
C PHE A 172 -6.77 7.61 3.35
N VAL A 173 -5.49 7.62 2.96
CA VAL A 173 -4.60 6.47 3.20
C VAL A 173 -3.47 6.80 4.17
N GLY A 174 -3.24 5.86 5.10
CA GLY A 174 -2.17 5.94 6.11
C GLY A 174 -0.85 5.32 5.67
N ALA A 175 -0.86 4.43 4.66
CA ALA A 175 0.32 3.73 4.18
C ALA A 175 0.94 4.37 2.93
N TRP A 176 2.25 4.56 2.94
CA TRP A 176 2.98 5.11 1.79
C TRP A 176 2.91 4.24 0.53
N VAL A 177 2.82 2.92 0.69
CA VAL A 177 2.67 1.97 -0.42
C VAL A 177 1.33 2.06 -1.14
N LEU A 178 0.41 2.90 -0.65
CA LEU A 178 -0.87 3.21 -1.27
C LEU A 178 -0.88 4.60 -1.94
N GLU A 179 0.28 5.27 -2.12
CA GLU A 179 0.31 6.51 -2.89
C GLU A 179 -0.30 6.34 -4.29
N ARG A 180 -0.92 7.41 -4.81
CA ARG A 180 -1.61 7.43 -6.13
C ARG A 180 -0.77 6.94 -7.29
N LYS A 181 0.56 7.11 -7.21
CA LYS A 181 1.48 6.68 -8.26
C LYS A 181 1.43 5.17 -8.54
N TRP A 182 0.97 4.37 -7.58
CA TRP A 182 0.87 2.91 -7.72
C TRP A 182 -0.41 2.44 -8.44
N GLY A 183 -1.36 3.36 -8.78
CA GLY A 183 -2.53 3.08 -9.60
C GLY A 183 -3.85 2.88 -8.85
N LEU A 184 -3.89 2.79 -7.52
CA LEU A 184 -5.14 2.66 -6.76
C LEU A 184 -5.97 3.95 -6.71
N ALA A 185 -5.42 5.10 -7.10
CA ALA A 185 -6.14 6.37 -7.11
C ALA A 185 -7.16 6.50 -8.25
N GLN A 186 -7.14 5.57 -9.23
CA GLN A 186 -8.08 5.60 -10.35
C GLN A 186 -9.54 5.51 -9.86
N GLY A 187 -10.35 6.48 -10.29
CA GLY A 187 -11.76 6.59 -9.89
C GLY A 187 -12.03 7.44 -8.65
N PHE A 188 -11.02 7.90 -7.92
CA PHE A 188 -11.21 8.82 -6.80
C PHE A 188 -11.09 10.28 -7.24
N ASP A 189 -12.06 11.13 -6.84
CA ASP A 189 -12.04 12.57 -7.05
C ASP A 189 -11.05 13.25 -6.08
N GLU A 190 -11.00 12.77 -4.82
CA GLU A 190 -10.02 13.16 -3.80
C GLU A 190 -9.20 11.93 -3.39
N TYR A 191 -7.88 12.08 -3.30
CA TYR A 191 -6.98 11.03 -2.84
C TYR A 191 -5.92 11.62 -1.93
N SER A 192 -6.08 11.44 -0.63
CA SER A 192 -5.20 12.01 0.40
C SER A 192 -4.05 11.06 0.72
N ASP A 193 -2.93 11.22 -0.01
CA ASP A 193 -1.74 10.39 0.03
C ASP A 193 -0.44 11.18 0.25
N ARG A 194 -0.52 12.41 0.78
CA ARG A 194 0.67 13.24 1.02
C ARG A 194 1.39 12.80 2.29
N PHE A 195 2.62 12.34 2.15
CA PHE A 195 3.51 11.99 3.27
C PHE A 195 4.65 13.01 3.34
N ASP A 196 4.83 13.65 4.49
CA ASP A 196 5.95 14.57 4.72
C ASP A 196 7.18 13.78 5.15
N LEU A 197 7.98 13.35 4.19
CA LEU A 197 9.18 12.56 4.43
C LEU A 197 10.28 13.32 5.18
N SER A 198 10.19 14.67 5.25
CA SER A 198 11.18 15.47 6.00
C SER A 198 11.09 15.33 7.51
N LYS A 199 9.98 14.79 8.01
CA LYS A 199 9.77 14.52 9.45
C LYS A 199 10.57 13.31 9.96
N TYR A 200 11.08 12.47 9.06
CA TYR A 200 11.68 11.18 9.43
C TYR A 200 13.20 11.21 9.31
N LYS A 201 13.90 10.97 10.43
CA LYS A 201 15.37 10.80 10.45
C LYS A 201 15.80 9.52 9.72
N VAL A 202 14.99 8.47 9.82
CA VAL A 202 15.18 7.20 9.15
C VAL A 202 13.93 6.90 8.35
N ILE A 203 14.05 6.81 7.04
CA ILE A 203 12.95 6.40 6.17
C ILE A 203 12.93 4.87 6.15
N SER A 204 11.98 4.27 6.85
CA SER A 204 11.71 2.84 6.82
C SER A 204 10.20 2.59 6.72
N LEU A 205 9.80 1.38 6.40
CA LEU A 205 8.40 1.01 6.29
C LEU A 205 7.55 1.38 7.50
N GLY A 206 8.06 1.10 8.68
CA GLY A 206 7.36 1.41 9.91
C GLY A 206 7.48 2.87 10.34
N THR A 207 8.26 3.71 9.64
CA THR A 207 8.41 5.13 10.01
C THR A 207 7.65 6.07 9.10
N VAL A 208 7.38 5.70 7.82
CA VAL A 208 6.65 6.55 6.86
C VAL A 208 5.18 6.14 6.86
N GLN A 209 4.44 6.73 7.78
CA GLN A 209 3.01 6.48 7.96
C GLN A 209 2.30 7.78 8.34
N LYS A 210 0.98 7.81 8.20
CA LYS A 210 0.13 8.80 8.84
C LYS A 210 -0.58 8.15 10.01
N PRO A 211 -0.53 8.74 11.20
CA PRO A 211 -1.35 8.30 12.32
C PRO A 211 -2.84 8.29 11.96
N GLY A 212 -3.58 7.35 12.51
CA GLY A 212 -5.00 7.18 12.20
C GLY A 212 -5.87 8.40 12.44
N ASP A 213 -5.55 9.23 13.42
CA ASP A 213 -6.24 10.49 13.70
C ASP A 213 -6.02 11.53 12.59
N GLU A 214 -4.80 11.66 12.02
CA GLU A 214 -4.52 12.54 10.89
C GLU A 214 -5.27 12.08 9.62
N VAL A 215 -5.31 10.78 9.36
CA VAL A 215 -6.09 10.20 8.26
C VAL A 215 -7.58 10.51 8.44
N MET A 216 -8.09 10.33 9.65
CA MET A 216 -9.49 10.54 9.99
C MET A 216 -9.88 12.02 9.92
N ASP A 217 -9.00 12.93 10.34
CA ASP A 217 -9.22 14.38 10.23
C ASP A 217 -9.41 14.79 8.77
N GLY A 218 -8.56 14.29 7.87
CA GLY A 218 -8.70 14.50 6.43
C GLY A 218 -10.01 13.95 5.87
N ALA A 219 -10.38 12.74 6.28
CA ALA A 219 -11.61 12.09 5.85
C ALA A 219 -12.87 12.86 6.30
N LEU A 220 -12.92 13.26 7.58
CA LEU A 220 -14.05 14.00 8.14
C LEU A 220 -14.18 15.40 7.53
N ALA A 221 -13.07 16.10 7.27
CA ALA A 221 -13.07 17.40 6.60
C ALA A 221 -13.65 17.30 5.18
N TRP A 222 -13.25 16.30 4.40
CA TRP A 222 -13.81 16.07 3.06
C TRP A 222 -15.29 15.68 3.13
N LEU A 223 -15.65 14.76 4.01
CA LEU A 223 -17.04 14.31 4.22
C LEU A 223 -17.97 15.47 4.57
N GLU A 224 -17.52 16.43 5.38
CA GLU A 224 -18.28 17.65 5.71
C GLU A 224 -18.61 18.47 4.44
N GLY A 225 -17.67 18.51 3.47
CA GLY A 225 -17.87 19.19 2.19
C GLY A 225 -18.85 18.48 1.24
N VAL A 226 -18.97 17.14 1.34
CA VAL A 226 -19.79 16.33 0.41
C VAL A 226 -21.03 15.72 1.04
N LYS A 227 -21.34 15.96 2.31
CA LYS A 227 -22.44 15.32 3.07
C LYS A 227 -23.83 15.47 2.48
N GLN A 228 -24.07 16.45 1.60
CA GLN A 228 -25.32 16.65 0.88
C GLN A 228 -25.40 15.88 -0.45
N ARG A 229 -24.30 15.24 -0.87
CA ARG A 229 -24.20 14.41 -2.07
C ARG A 229 -24.11 12.94 -1.66
N ARG A 230 -24.33 12.04 -2.62
CA ARG A 230 -23.92 10.65 -2.45
C ARG A 230 -22.39 10.60 -2.45
N PHE A 231 -21.81 9.84 -1.52
CA PHE A 231 -20.36 9.71 -1.43
C PHE A 231 -19.93 8.26 -1.23
N PHE A 232 -18.72 8.00 -1.67
CA PHE A 232 -17.90 6.85 -1.30
C PHE A 232 -16.63 7.36 -0.61
N ALA A 233 -16.45 6.99 0.64
CA ALA A 233 -15.23 7.27 1.39
C ALA A 233 -14.49 5.95 1.66
N TRP A 234 -13.22 5.88 1.26
CA TRP A 234 -12.28 4.86 1.70
C TRP A 234 -11.34 5.47 2.72
N VAL A 235 -11.32 4.86 3.93
CA VAL A 235 -10.44 5.26 5.02
C VAL A 235 -9.55 4.08 5.37
N HIS A 236 -8.26 4.21 5.13
CA HIS A 236 -7.25 3.21 5.43
C HIS A 236 -6.45 3.65 6.65
N LEU A 237 -6.54 2.89 7.75
CA LEU A 237 -5.81 3.12 8.99
C LEU A 237 -4.61 2.17 9.04
N TYR A 238 -3.40 2.75 9.13
CA TYR A 238 -2.15 1.99 9.09
C TYR A 238 -1.78 1.41 10.45
N ASP A 239 -2.19 2.07 11.54
CA ASP A 239 -2.12 1.47 12.86
C ASP A 239 -3.04 0.22 12.89
N PRO A 240 -2.65 -0.97 13.28
CA PRO A 240 -1.56 -1.44 14.11
C PRO A 240 -0.41 -2.13 13.33
N HIS A 241 0.30 -1.42 12.50
CA HIS A 241 1.46 -1.95 11.75
C HIS A 241 2.79 -1.77 12.51
N THR A 242 3.70 -2.73 12.35
CA THR A 242 5.05 -2.66 12.95
C THR A 242 5.88 -1.48 12.41
N PRO A 243 6.72 -0.81 13.24
CA PRO A 243 6.90 -0.94 14.67
C PRO A 243 5.70 -0.39 15.44
N TYR A 244 5.24 -1.14 16.46
CA TYR A 244 4.06 -0.75 17.23
C TYR A 244 4.40 0.35 18.23
N ASP A 245 3.81 1.53 18.06
CA ASP A 245 4.02 2.72 18.91
C ASP A 245 2.68 3.42 19.18
N PRO A 246 1.79 2.77 19.94
CA PRO A 246 0.47 3.35 20.20
C PRO A 246 0.58 4.65 20.99
N PRO A 247 -0.24 5.67 20.67
CA PRO A 247 -0.25 6.92 21.41
C PRO A 247 -0.84 6.73 22.84
N GLU A 248 -0.56 7.69 23.73
CA GLU A 248 -1.22 7.70 25.03
C GLU A 248 -2.73 7.98 24.90
N PRO A 249 -3.59 7.35 25.73
CA PRO A 249 -3.29 6.51 26.89
C PRO A 249 -3.09 5.01 26.56
N PHE A 250 -3.03 4.63 25.28
CA PHE A 250 -2.98 3.22 24.86
C PHE A 250 -1.61 2.59 25.11
N ALA A 251 -0.51 3.35 24.98
CA ALA A 251 0.83 2.91 25.34
C ALA A 251 0.89 2.48 26.81
N SER A 252 0.41 3.32 27.72
CA SER A 252 0.36 3.02 29.16
C SER A 252 -0.61 1.89 29.51
N ARG A 253 -1.67 1.69 28.71
CA ARG A 253 -2.68 0.62 28.98
C ARG A 253 -2.19 -0.75 28.51
N TYR A 254 -1.38 -0.82 27.45
CA TYR A 254 -0.88 -2.05 26.85
C TYR A 254 0.65 -2.12 26.74
N PRO A 255 1.42 -1.88 27.83
CA PRO A 255 2.87 -1.68 27.76
C PRO A 255 3.66 -2.91 27.31
N SER A 256 3.13 -4.12 27.53
CA SER A 256 3.75 -5.39 27.10
C SER A 256 3.19 -5.94 25.78
N GLN A 257 2.15 -5.31 25.24
CA GLN A 257 1.45 -5.75 24.02
C GLN A 257 1.07 -4.53 23.17
N PRO A 258 2.06 -3.79 22.63
CA PRO A 258 1.80 -2.53 21.92
C PRO A 258 0.91 -2.71 20.68
N TYR A 259 0.96 -3.86 20.01
CA TYR A 259 0.01 -4.19 18.93
C TYR A 259 -1.45 -4.10 19.38
N LEU A 260 -1.79 -4.58 20.58
CA LEU A 260 -3.14 -4.44 21.12
C LEU A 260 -3.46 -2.99 21.52
N GLY A 261 -2.46 -2.23 21.92
CA GLY A 261 -2.59 -0.79 22.16
C GLY A 261 -2.99 -0.04 20.89
N GLU A 262 -2.38 -0.38 19.76
CA GLU A 262 -2.74 0.21 18.45
C GLU A 262 -4.11 -0.24 17.95
N ILE A 263 -4.52 -1.48 18.19
CA ILE A 263 -5.89 -1.93 17.90
C ILE A 263 -6.91 -1.10 18.69
N ALA A 264 -6.66 -0.85 19.99
CA ALA A 264 -7.55 -0.04 20.81
C ALA A 264 -7.58 1.44 20.36
N TYR A 265 -6.45 1.98 19.92
CA TYR A 265 -6.38 3.30 19.30
C TYR A 265 -7.16 3.36 17.99
N THR A 266 -6.95 2.38 17.11
CA THR A 266 -7.66 2.26 15.84
C THR A 266 -9.18 2.17 16.04
N ASP A 267 -9.64 1.41 17.05
CA ASP A 267 -11.06 1.37 17.44
C ASP A 267 -11.61 2.76 17.82
N GLN A 268 -10.84 3.54 18.58
CA GLN A 268 -11.24 4.92 18.91
C GLN A 268 -11.36 5.79 17.66
N VAL A 269 -10.42 5.66 16.71
CA VAL A 269 -10.43 6.42 15.44
C VAL A 269 -11.65 6.03 14.59
N VAL A 270 -11.96 4.74 14.48
CA VAL A 270 -13.19 4.24 13.82
C VAL A 270 -14.44 4.83 14.48
N GLY A 271 -14.45 4.91 15.82
CA GLY A 271 -15.55 5.50 16.59
C GLY A 271 -15.86 6.95 16.20
N ARG A 272 -14.85 7.75 15.84
CA ARG A 272 -15.03 9.15 15.40
C ARG A 272 -15.86 9.22 14.11
N LEU A 273 -15.57 8.37 13.13
CA LEU A 273 -16.32 8.31 11.88
C LEU A 273 -17.77 7.84 12.08
N LEU A 274 -17.95 6.78 12.88
CA LEU A 274 -19.30 6.27 13.17
C LEU A 274 -20.15 7.29 13.94
N SER A 275 -19.55 8.03 14.87
CA SER A 275 -20.20 9.12 15.60
C SER A 275 -20.60 10.26 14.66
N TRP A 276 -19.69 10.70 13.81
CA TRP A 276 -19.96 11.73 12.80
C TRP A 276 -21.13 11.33 11.88
N LEU A 277 -21.16 10.10 11.37
CA LEU A 277 -22.27 9.61 10.54
C LEU A 277 -23.62 9.68 11.28
N LYS A 278 -23.64 9.32 12.58
CA LYS A 278 -24.85 9.39 13.43
C LYS A 278 -25.28 10.83 13.70
N GLU A 279 -24.37 11.71 14.08
CA GLU A 279 -24.60 13.13 14.36
C GLU A 279 -25.15 13.88 13.15
N LYS A 280 -24.66 13.54 11.93
CA LYS A 280 -25.17 14.13 10.67
C LYS A 280 -26.43 13.46 10.13
N GLY A 281 -26.97 12.45 10.81
CA GLY A 281 -28.16 11.71 10.35
C GLY A 281 -27.92 10.90 9.08
N LEU A 282 -26.67 10.54 8.77
CA LEU A 282 -26.25 9.82 7.58
C LEU A 282 -26.11 8.32 7.81
N TYR A 283 -26.01 7.87 9.07
CA TYR A 283 -25.74 6.47 9.42
C TYR A 283 -26.76 5.52 8.80
N GLU A 284 -28.07 5.85 8.86
CA GLU A 284 -29.15 5.04 8.31
C GLU A 284 -29.23 5.07 6.77
N ARG A 285 -28.37 5.86 6.11
CA ARG A 285 -28.27 5.98 4.66
C ARG A 285 -26.91 5.53 4.14
N THR A 286 -26.08 4.92 5.00
CA THR A 286 -24.70 4.56 4.65
C THR A 286 -24.51 3.07 4.78
N LEU A 287 -24.02 2.42 3.71
CA LEU A 287 -23.42 1.09 3.75
C LEU A 287 -22.02 1.25 4.35
N VAL A 288 -21.75 0.55 5.45
CA VAL A 288 -20.43 0.56 6.09
C VAL A 288 -19.82 -0.83 5.97
N VAL A 289 -18.62 -0.91 5.39
CA VAL A 289 -17.81 -2.12 5.30
C VAL A 289 -16.54 -1.87 6.10
N LEU A 290 -16.27 -2.73 7.08
CA LEU A 290 -15.02 -2.74 7.82
C LEU A 290 -14.33 -4.09 7.58
N THR A 291 -13.07 -4.05 7.17
CA THR A 291 -12.22 -5.24 6.96
C THR A 291 -10.77 -4.88 7.26
N ALA A 292 -9.90 -5.90 7.32
CA ALA A 292 -8.46 -5.69 7.21
C ALA A 292 -7.99 -6.11 5.81
N ASP A 293 -6.87 -5.57 5.39
CA ASP A 293 -6.20 -6.00 4.15
C ASP A 293 -5.47 -7.32 4.36
N HIS A 294 -4.79 -7.50 5.50
CA HIS A 294 -4.21 -8.76 5.96
C HIS A 294 -4.06 -8.77 7.49
N GLY A 295 -3.54 -9.86 8.05
CA GLY A 295 -3.23 -10.02 9.47
C GLY A 295 -1.76 -9.83 9.78
N GLU A 296 -1.36 -10.26 10.98
CA GLU A 296 -0.01 -10.15 11.53
C GLU A 296 0.36 -11.45 12.25
N SER A 297 1.50 -12.04 11.96
CA SER A 297 1.88 -13.34 12.53
C SER A 297 2.17 -13.28 14.03
N LEU A 298 2.76 -12.20 14.53
CA LEU A 298 3.07 -12.01 15.96
C LEU A 298 3.91 -13.17 16.58
N GLY A 299 4.69 -13.85 15.77
CA GLY A 299 5.50 -15.01 16.16
C GLY A 299 4.88 -16.38 15.82
N ASP A 300 3.62 -16.44 15.40
CA ASP A 300 3.01 -17.67 14.91
C ASP A 300 3.81 -18.20 13.71
N HIS A 301 4.03 -19.52 13.66
CA HIS A 301 4.87 -20.20 12.65
C HIS A 301 6.32 -19.65 12.56
N GLY A 302 6.79 -18.90 13.57
CA GLY A 302 8.13 -18.31 13.63
C GLY A 302 8.29 -17.03 12.83
N GLU A 303 7.24 -16.54 12.17
CA GLU A 303 7.20 -15.23 11.52
C GLU A 303 6.84 -14.13 12.53
N SER A 304 7.67 -13.09 12.65
CA SER A 304 7.45 -12.01 13.62
C SER A 304 6.44 -10.97 13.16
N THR A 305 6.29 -10.80 11.85
CA THR A 305 5.44 -9.79 11.22
C THR A 305 4.52 -10.45 10.18
N HIS A 306 4.56 -10.06 8.93
CA HIS A 306 3.73 -10.58 7.83
C HIS A 306 4.55 -10.67 6.54
N ALA A 307 3.93 -11.02 5.44
CA ALA A 307 4.45 -11.12 4.08
C ALA A 307 5.10 -12.48 3.73
N TYR A 308 5.61 -13.23 4.70
CA TYR A 308 6.45 -14.40 4.43
C TYR A 308 5.63 -15.68 4.22
N PHE A 309 4.55 -15.84 5.01
CA PHE A 309 3.66 -17.01 4.97
C PHE A 309 2.20 -16.63 4.65
N VAL A 310 1.42 -17.65 4.31
CA VAL A 310 -0.01 -17.53 3.97
C VAL A 310 -0.91 -18.24 5.00
N TYR A 311 -0.47 -18.36 6.24
CA TYR A 311 -1.27 -18.95 7.32
C TYR A 311 -2.40 -18.02 7.76
N ASP A 312 -3.40 -18.54 8.49
CA ASP A 312 -4.55 -17.77 8.94
C ASP A 312 -4.16 -16.60 9.86
N SER A 313 -3.01 -16.65 10.53
CA SER A 313 -2.45 -15.51 11.28
C SER A 313 -2.29 -14.26 10.42
N THR A 314 -1.95 -14.42 9.14
CA THR A 314 -1.76 -13.32 8.19
C THR A 314 -2.88 -13.16 7.16
N THR A 315 -3.71 -14.20 6.96
CA THR A 315 -4.75 -14.17 5.91
C THR A 315 -6.18 -14.17 6.44
N HIS A 316 -6.44 -14.57 7.68
CA HIS A 316 -7.77 -14.49 8.27
C HIS A 316 -8.05 -13.11 8.86
N VAL A 317 -8.87 -12.35 8.15
CA VAL A 317 -9.16 -10.93 8.42
C VAL A 317 -10.59 -10.72 8.94
N PRO A 318 -10.86 -9.66 9.72
CA PRO A 318 -12.22 -9.29 10.06
C PRO A 318 -12.99 -8.82 8.83
N LEU A 319 -14.29 -9.14 8.78
CA LEU A 319 -15.22 -8.54 7.82
C LEU A 319 -16.56 -8.28 8.49
N VAL A 320 -16.90 -7.00 8.58
CA VAL A 320 -18.18 -6.51 9.09
C VAL A 320 -18.86 -5.69 8.00
N VAL A 321 -20.11 -6.05 7.69
CA VAL A 321 -20.94 -5.33 6.72
C VAL A 321 -22.19 -4.81 7.42
N ARG A 322 -22.30 -3.52 7.63
CA ARG A 322 -23.50 -2.87 8.15
C ARG A 322 -24.31 -2.30 7.01
N THR A 323 -25.53 -2.79 6.87
CA THR A 323 -26.51 -2.33 5.88
C THR A 323 -27.58 -1.43 6.54
N PRO A 324 -28.17 -0.48 5.83
CA PRO A 324 -29.24 0.38 6.36
C PRO A 324 -30.56 -0.36 6.59
N TRP A 325 -30.64 -1.65 6.29
CA TRP A 325 -31.88 -2.44 6.38
C TRP A 325 -32.02 -3.23 7.70
N GLY A 326 -31.11 -3.01 8.65
CA GLY A 326 -31.15 -3.67 9.95
C GLY A 326 -30.86 -5.17 9.92
N ILE A 327 -30.22 -5.67 8.86
CA ILE A 327 -29.77 -7.07 8.75
C ILE A 327 -28.54 -7.24 9.63
N ARG A 328 -28.60 -8.21 10.54
CA ARG A 328 -27.58 -8.41 11.59
C ARG A 328 -27.23 -9.89 11.77
N GLY A 329 -26.12 -10.13 12.47
CA GLY A 329 -25.75 -11.45 12.98
C GLY A 329 -24.51 -12.01 12.31
N ARG A 330 -24.22 -13.28 12.55
CA ARG A 330 -22.98 -13.94 12.07
C ARG A 330 -23.24 -14.79 10.84
N ARG A 331 -22.21 -14.91 9.99
CA ARG A 331 -22.19 -15.76 8.79
C ARG A 331 -20.95 -16.65 8.81
N SER A 332 -21.19 -17.95 8.75
CA SER A 332 -20.10 -18.95 8.78
C SER A 332 -19.65 -19.39 7.38
N ALA A 333 -20.06 -18.69 6.34
CA ALA A 333 -19.58 -18.92 4.98
C ALA A 333 -18.10 -18.52 4.84
N GLN A 334 -17.33 -19.33 4.07
CA GLN A 334 -16.01 -18.90 3.60
C GLN A 334 -16.20 -17.78 2.58
N VAL A 335 -15.50 -16.64 2.78
CA VAL A 335 -15.52 -15.49 1.89
C VAL A 335 -14.09 -14.99 1.64
N SER A 336 -13.91 -14.23 0.58
CA SER A 336 -12.62 -13.66 0.20
C SER A 336 -12.70 -12.14 0.06
N SER A 337 -11.60 -11.45 0.22
CA SER A 337 -11.52 -9.99 0.03
C SER A 337 -11.95 -9.54 -1.38
N VAL A 338 -11.76 -10.37 -2.42
CA VAL A 338 -12.25 -10.11 -3.78
C VAL A 338 -13.78 -10.05 -3.88
N ASP A 339 -14.51 -10.63 -2.93
CA ASP A 339 -15.97 -10.64 -2.90
C ASP A 339 -16.57 -9.26 -2.52
N LEU A 340 -15.75 -8.34 -2.00
CA LEU A 340 -16.22 -7.03 -1.53
C LEU A 340 -16.75 -6.16 -2.66
N MET A 341 -16.01 -6.03 -3.77
CA MET A 341 -16.46 -5.21 -4.91
C MET A 341 -17.81 -5.67 -5.47
N PRO A 342 -18.00 -6.94 -5.88
CA PRO A 342 -19.30 -7.37 -6.41
C PRO A 342 -20.43 -7.29 -5.37
N THR A 343 -20.14 -7.50 -4.09
CA THR A 343 -21.11 -7.33 -3.00
C THR A 343 -21.58 -5.89 -2.88
N VAL A 344 -20.68 -4.94 -2.84
CA VAL A 344 -21.01 -3.51 -2.77
C VAL A 344 -21.83 -3.08 -4.00
N LEU A 345 -21.44 -3.51 -5.20
CA LEU A 345 -22.20 -3.22 -6.43
C LEU A 345 -23.63 -3.74 -6.33
N ASP A 346 -23.83 -4.99 -5.90
CA ASP A 346 -25.16 -5.57 -5.71
C ASP A 346 -25.97 -4.83 -4.63
N LEU A 347 -25.35 -4.56 -3.47
CA LEU A 347 -26.02 -3.83 -2.37
C LEU A 347 -26.38 -2.39 -2.76
N LEU A 348 -25.62 -1.73 -3.61
CA LEU A 348 -25.93 -0.41 -4.15
C LEU A 348 -26.82 -0.43 -5.41
N GLY A 349 -27.14 -1.61 -5.97
CA GLY A 349 -27.97 -1.75 -7.15
C GLY A 349 -27.29 -1.38 -8.45
N LEU A 350 -25.99 -1.49 -8.47
CA LEU A 350 -25.21 -1.24 -9.66
C LEU A 350 -25.03 -2.51 -10.48
N PRO A 351 -24.85 -2.41 -11.81
CA PRO A 351 -24.56 -3.56 -12.64
C PRO A 351 -23.29 -4.28 -12.18
N ALA A 352 -23.30 -5.61 -12.21
CA ALA A 352 -22.13 -6.42 -11.94
C ALA A 352 -20.97 -6.04 -12.85
N GLN A 353 -19.75 -6.12 -12.33
CA GLN A 353 -18.53 -5.99 -13.12
C GLN A 353 -18.23 -7.34 -13.76
N PRO A 354 -18.17 -7.45 -15.10
CA PRO A 354 -17.78 -8.69 -15.76
C PRO A 354 -16.28 -8.95 -15.62
N GLY A 355 -15.88 -10.24 -15.67
CA GLY A 355 -14.49 -10.65 -15.74
C GLY A 355 -13.73 -10.50 -14.42
N ILE A 356 -14.42 -10.46 -13.27
CA ILE A 356 -13.82 -10.48 -11.93
C ILE A 356 -13.91 -11.87 -11.30
N ASP A 357 -13.06 -12.16 -10.32
CA ASP A 357 -13.02 -13.44 -9.61
C ASP A 357 -13.98 -13.49 -8.44
N GLY A 358 -14.25 -12.33 -7.85
CA GLY A 358 -15.11 -12.18 -6.70
C GLY A 358 -16.57 -12.46 -7.02
N ARG A 359 -17.30 -12.94 -6.02
CA ARG A 359 -18.75 -13.24 -6.08
C ARG A 359 -19.47 -12.45 -4.99
N SER A 360 -20.64 -11.92 -5.33
CA SER A 360 -21.47 -11.18 -4.39
C SER A 360 -21.85 -12.02 -3.16
N LEU A 361 -21.77 -11.42 -1.98
CA LEU A 361 -22.19 -11.98 -0.70
C LEU A 361 -23.67 -11.65 -0.36
N ALA A 362 -24.43 -11.11 -1.31
CA ALA A 362 -25.81 -10.72 -1.08
C ALA A 362 -26.67 -11.88 -0.58
N ARG A 363 -26.41 -13.11 -1.05
CA ARG A 363 -27.09 -14.32 -0.58
C ARG A 363 -26.75 -14.62 0.87
N GLU A 364 -25.49 -14.64 1.23
CA GLU A 364 -25.00 -14.90 2.59
C GLU A 364 -25.46 -13.79 3.56
N ILE A 365 -25.54 -12.55 3.10
CA ILE A 365 -26.07 -11.42 3.88
C ILE A 365 -27.54 -11.67 4.23
N LEU A 366 -28.36 -12.08 3.26
CA LEU A 366 -29.82 -12.25 3.42
C LEU A 366 -30.20 -13.57 4.09
N ASP A 367 -29.39 -14.63 3.94
CA ASP A 367 -29.65 -15.96 4.48
C ASP A 367 -28.57 -16.38 5.46
N PRO A 368 -28.85 -16.40 6.79
CA PRO A 368 -27.90 -16.87 7.79
C PRO A 368 -27.49 -18.34 7.63
N ALA A 369 -28.35 -19.14 6.98
CA ALA A 369 -28.11 -20.57 6.75
C ALA A 369 -27.40 -20.84 5.40
N ALA A 370 -27.12 -19.80 4.62
CA ALA A 370 -26.43 -19.97 3.35
C ALA A 370 -25.04 -20.57 3.57
N THR A 371 -24.91 -21.83 3.13
CA THR A 371 -23.61 -22.48 3.01
C THR A 371 -23.19 -22.41 1.56
N SER A 372 -21.94 -22.09 1.31
CA SER A 372 -21.38 -22.12 -0.02
C SER A 372 -20.13 -22.98 -0.04
N ASP A 373 -19.93 -23.71 -1.14
CA ASP A 373 -18.67 -24.43 -1.42
C ASP A 373 -17.57 -23.45 -1.92
N ARG A 374 -17.57 -22.22 -1.36
CA ARG A 374 -16.60 -21.20 -1.71
C ARG A 374 -15.22 -21.57 -1.18
N THR A 375 -14.24 -21.28 -1.99
CA THR A 375 -12.85 -21.34 -1.59
C THR A 375 -12.25 -19.95 -1.73
N ALA A 376 -11.29 -19.61 -0.88
CA ALA A 376 -10.53 -18.37 -0.95
C ALA A 376 -9.09 -18.70 -1.37
N TYR A 377 -8.59 -17.92 -2.31
CA TYR A 377 -7.20 -17.94 -2.77
C TYR A 377 -6.35 -16.99 -1.93
N SER A 378 -5.12 -17.43 -1.61
CA SER A 378 -4.09 -16.55 -1.05
C SER A 378 -2.73 -16.90 -1.65
N GLU A 379 -1.85 -15.90 -1.77
CA GLU A 379 -0.46 -16.10 -2.20
C GLU A 379 0.50 -15.18 -1.46
N THR A 380 1.77 -15.55 -1.45
CA THR A 380 2.87 -14.63 -1.22
C THR A 380 4.04 -14.93 -2.15
N TYR A 381 4.46 -13.92 -2.88
CA TYR A 381 5.67 -13.94 -3.71
C TYR A 381 6.85 -13.25 -3.03
N PHE A 382 6.64 -12.70 -1.84
CA PHE A 382 7.68 -12.04 -1.07
C PHE A 382 8.95 -12.89 -0.88
N PRO A 383 8.88 -14.18 -0.49
CA PRO A 383 10.07 -15.02 -0.41
C PRO A 383 10.81 -15.16 -1.74
N ARG A 384 10.07 -15.19 -2.86
CA ARG A 384 10.66 -15.35 -4.19
C ARG A 384 11.37 -14.08 -4.64
N TYR A 385 10.72 -12.93 -4.49
CA TYR A 385 11.23 -11.67 -5.00
C TYR A 385 12.40 -11.13 -4.17
N HIS A 386 12.35 -11.32 -2.86
CA HIS A 386 13.34 -10.74 -1.93
C HIS A 386 14.52 -11.68 -1.62
N PHE A 387 14.29 -12.99 -1.65
CA PHE A 387 15.29 -13.95 -1.18
C PHE A 387 15.67 -15.02 -2.20
N GLY A 388 14.94 -15.16 -3.30
CA GLY A 388 15.14 -16.23 -4.28
C GLY A 388 14.71 -17.61 -3.75
N TRP A 389 13.73 -17.66 -2.81
CA TRP A 389 13.10 -18.87 -2.31
C TRP A 389 11.76 -19.12 -2.98
N GLN A 390 11.12 -20.25 -2.77
CA GLN A 390 9.85 -20.54 -3.42
C GLN A 390 8.75 -19.62 -2.90
N HIS A 391 7.88 -19.15 -3.81
CA HIS A 391 6.62 -18.49 -3.44
C HIS A 391 5.64 -19.52 -2.85
N LEU A 392 4.68 -19.06 -2.08
CA LEU A 392 3.63 -19.88 -1.50
C LEU A 392 2.28 -19.45 -2.07
N ARG A 393 1.43 -20.45 -2.38
CA ARG A 393 0.04 -20.25 -2.78
C ARG A 393 -0.84 -21.13 -1.91
N ALA A 394 -2.01 -20.63 -1.56
CA ALA A 394 -2.95 -21.39 -0.75
C ALA A 394 -4.37 -21.32 -1.31
N ILE A 395 -5.12 -22.38 -1.07
CA ILE A 395 -6.56 -22.43 -1.28
C ILE A 395 -7.22 -22.88 0.02
N ARG A 396 -8.12 -22.06 0.52
CA ARG A 396 -8.83 -22.27 1.77
C ARG A 396 -10.30 -22.52 1.52
N SER A 397 -10.83 -23.61 2.04
CA SER A 397 -12.25 -23.85 2.26
C SER A 397 -12.59 -23.60 3.73
N ARG A 398 -13.86 -23.72 4.10
CA ARG A 398 -14.26 -23.66 5.51
C ARG A 398 -13.57 -24.71 6.38
N ALA A 399 -13.35 -25.92 5.84
CA ALA A 399 -12.87 -27.07 6.62
C ALA A 399 -11.37 -27.31 6.46
N TYR A 400 -10.80 -27.01 5.31
CA TYR A 400 -9.43 -27.36 4.98
C TYR A 400 -8.71 -26.22 4.28
N LYS A 401 -7.40 -26.15 4.51
CA LYS A 401 -6.49 -25.29 3.77
C LYS A 401 -5.37 -26.11 3.19
N TYR A 402 -5.15 -25.97 1.89
CA TYR A 402 -4.02 -26.52 1.15
C TYR A 402 -3.02 -25.40 0.84
N VAL A 403 -1.75 -25.64 1.12
CA VAL A 403 -0.64 -24.75 0.76
C VAL A 403 0.24 -25.45 -0.27
N ASP A 404 0.35 -24.84 -1.44
CA ASP A 404 1.25 -25.22 -2.52
C ASP A 404 2.64 -24.65 -2.23
N ALA A 405 3.55 -25.54 -1.88
CA ALA A 405 4.92 -25.29 -1.51
C ALA A 405 5.80 -26.44 -2.00
N PRO A 406 7.15 -26.35 -1.98
CA PRO A 406 8.05 -27.48 -2.26
C PRO A 406 7.73 -28.70 -1.38
N GLU A 407 7.45 -28.47 -0.09
CA GLU A 407 6.80 -29.46 0.78
C GLU A 407 5.34 -29.06 0.99
N PRO A 408 4.37 -29.66 0.26
CA PRO A 408 2.97 -29.29 0.33
C PRO A 408 2.36 -29.51 1.72
N GLU A 409 1.36 -28.68 2.06
CA GLU A 409 0.69 -28.74 3.35
C GLU A 409 -0.82 -28.85 3.20
N LEU A 410 -1.43 -29.56 4.14
CA LEU A 410 -2.87 -29.63 4.29
C LEU A 410 -3.23 -29.53 5.77
N TYR A 411 -4.17 -28.66 6.12
CA TYR A 411 -4.64 -28.43 7.47
C TYR A 411 -6.13 -28.69 7.60
N ASP A 412 -6.55 -29.36 8.67
CA ASP A 412 -7.95 -29.48 9.08
C ASP A 412 -8.28 -28.34 10.05
N LEU A 413 -8.87 -27.27 9.52
CA LEU A 413 -9.09 -26.03 10.28
C LEU A 413 -10.13 -26.16 11.40
N ALA A 414 -10.94 -27.22 11.37
CA ALA A 414 -11.90 -27.49 12.45
C ALA A 414 -11.23 -28.14 13.69
N GLN A 415 -10.17 -28.92 13.48
CA GLN A 415 -9.44 -29.60 14.55
C GLN A 415 -8.13 -28.86 14.91
N ASP A 416 -7.57 -28.15 13.96
CA ASP A 416 -6.30 -27.42 14.05
C ASP A 416 -6.42 -26.01 13.44
N PRO A 417 -7.15 -25.11 14.10
CA PRO A 417 -7.31 -23.73 13.61
C PRO A 417 -6.01 -22.92 13.63
N GLY A 418 -4.98 -23.40 14.33
CA GLY A 418 -3.65 -22.80 14.39
C GLY A 418 -2.69 -23.33 13.32
N GLU A 419 -3.13 -24.23 12.43
CA GLU A 419 -2.33 -24.76 11.31
C GLU A 419 -0.97 -25.33 11.74
N THR A 420 -0.94 -26.05 12.88
CA THR A 420 0.29 -26.57 13.49
C THR A 420 0.62 -27.99 13.06
N LYS A 421 -0.36 -28.72 12.52
CA LYS A 421 -0.25 -30.14 12.15
C LYS A 421 -0.52 -30.36 10.66
N ASN A 422 0.55 -30.42 9.86
CA ASN A 422 0.43 -30.81 8.46
C ASN A 422 -0.01 -32.27 8.30
N ILE A 423 -1.21 -32.49 7.74
CA ILE A 423 -1.78 -33.81 7.49
C ILE A 423 -1.68 -34.28 6.02
N TYR A 424 -0.97 -33.52 5.16
CA TYR A 424 -0.89 -33.77 3.71
C TYR A 424 -0.52 -35.24 3.36
N ARG A 425 0.51 -35.81 4.02
CA ARG A 425 0.99 -37.16 3.72
C ARG A 425 -0.06 -38.25 3.94
N GLY A 426 -1.00 -38.04 4.87
CA GLY A 426 -2.07 -39.01 5.15
C GLY A 426 -3.36 -38.81 4.38
N PHE A 427 -3.53 -37.60 3.75
CA PHE A 427 -4.79 -37.19 3.13
C PHE A 427 -4.60 -36.51 1.76
N SER A 428 -3.60 -36.96 0.99
CA SER A 428 -3.26 -36.37 -0.33
C SER A 428 -4.43 -36.36 -1.31
N ALA A 429 -5.31 -37.39 -1.30
CA ALA A 429 -6.51 -37.40 -2.15
C ALA A 429 -7.50 -36.25 -1.84
N ARG A 430 -7.56 -35.79 -0.58
CA ARG A 430 -8.38 -34.61 -0.18
C ARG A 430 -7.77 -33.32 -0.61
N ALA A 431 -6.44 -33.22 -0.54
CA ALA A 431 -5.69 -32.07 -1.04
C ALA A 431 -5.84 -31.89 -2.54
N GLU A 432 -5.99 -33.01 -3.30
CA GLU A 432 -6.08 -33.00 -4.76
C GLU A 432 -7.21 -32.10 -5.30
N GLY A 433 -8.40 -32.14 -4.69
CA GLY A 433 -9.52 -31.27 -5.09
C GLY A 433 -9.23 -29.79 -4.90
N LEU A 434 -8.52 -29.45 -3.81
CA LEU A 434 -8.08 -28.06 -3.54
C LEU A 434 -6.94 -27.66 -4.49
N ARG A 435 -5.98 -28.57 -4.74
CA ARG A 435 -4.88 -28.36 -5.68
C ARG A 435 -5.39 -28.05 -7.10
N LEU A 436 -6.31 -28.83 -7.61
CA LEU A 436 -6.91 -28.62 -8.93
C LEU A 436 -7.62 -27.27 -9.03
N ARG A 437 -8.28 -26.87 -7.95
CA ARG A 437 -8.94 -25.55 -7.91
C ARG A 437 -7.93 -24.40 -7.87
N LEU A 438 -6.81 -24.58 -7.17
CA LEU A 438 -5.69 -23.64 -7.18
C LEU A 438 -5.13 -23.49 -8.59
N GLU A 439 -4.86 -24.62 -9.27
CA GLU A 439 -4.36 -24.63 -10.64
C GLU A 439 -5.31 -23.97 -11.64
N GLU A 440 -6.61 -24.16 -11.48
CA GLU A 440 -7.61 -23.51 -12.33
C GLU A 440 -7.55 -21.98 -12.21
N LEU A 441 -7.44 -21.46 -10.99
CA LEU A 441 -7.31 -20.01 -10.74
C LEU A 441 -6.01 -19.42 -11.29
N THR A 442 -4.95 -20.21 -11.31
CA THR A 442 -3.63 -19.74 -11.76
C THR A 442 -3.33 -20.03 -13.24
N LYS A 443 -4.18 -20.83 -13.94
CA LYS A 443 -4.01 -21.13 -15.39
C LYS A 443 -4.03 -19.90 -16.29
N GLN A 444 -4.67 -18.83 -15.90
CA GLN A 444 -4.76 -17.60 -16.66
C GLN A 444 -3.79 -16.52 -16.12
N GLU A 445 -2.73 -16.94 -15.47
CA GLU A 445 -1.65 -16.01 -15.17
C GLU A 445 -1.31 -15.27 -16.47
N SER A 446 -1.54 -13.96 -16.46
CA SER A 446 -1.09 -13.14 -17.57
C SER A 446 0.43 -13.33 -17.64
N GLY A 447 0.91 -14.08 -18.63
CA GLY A 447 2.34 -14.33 -18.84
C GLY A 447 3.12 -13.07 -19.26
N ALA A 448 2.47 -11.92 -19.26
CA ALA A 448 3.11 -10.63 -19.32
C ALA A 448 3.71 -10.33 -17.93
N ALA A 449 5.02 -10.21 -17.86
CA ALA A 449 5.65 -9.56 -16.74
C ALA A 449 4.89 -8.25 -16.45
N PRO A 450 4.55 -7.97 -15.17
CA PRO A 450 3.81 -6.75 -14.83
C PRO A 450 4.50 -5.56 -15.48
N GLU A 451 3.70 -4.66 -16.09
CA GLU A 451 4.22 -3.47 -16.74
C GLU A 451 4.99 -2.66 -15.70
N ARG A 452 6.30 -2.70 -15.76
CA ARG A 452 7.17 -1.96 -14.85
C ARG A 452 7.17 -0.52 -15.31
N ARG A 453 6.42 0.34 -14.64
CA ARG A 453 6.64 1.79 -14.75
C ARG A 453 8.00 2.08 -14.14
N SER A 454 8.84 2.78 -14.86
CA SER A 454 10.12 3.20 -14.32
C SER A 454 9.91 4.23 -13.21
N LEU A 455 10.49 3.96 -12.08
CA LEU A 455 10.54 4.89 -10.95
C LEU A 455 11.76 5.79 -11.10
N ASP A 456 11.66 7.03 -10.61
CA ASP A 456 12.82 7.89 -10.50
C ASP A 456 13.85 7.31 -9.50
N PRO A 457 15.16 7.61 -9.68
CA PRO A 457 16.20 7.01 -8.85
C PRO A 457 16.02 7.25 -7.35
N GLU A 458 15.44 8.38 -6.98
CA GLU A 458 15.23 8.72 -5.58
C GLU A 458 14.07 7.92 -4.98
N THR A 459 12.98 7.73 -5.74
CA THR A 459 11.89 6.83 -5.34
C THR A 459 12.40 5.38 -5.22
N LEU A 460 13.25 4.92 -6.13
CA LEU A 460 13.90 3.61 -6.04
C LEU A 460 14.80 3.51 -4.80
N GLN A 461 15.62 4.52 -4.54
CA GLN A 461 16.48 4.57 -3.36
C GLN A 461 15.66 4.59 -2.06
N ARG A 462 14.52 5.29 -2.06
CA ARG A 462 13.58 5.31 -0.93
C ARG A 462 12.89 3.97 -0.74
N LEU A 463 12.43 3.31 -1.81
CA LEU A 463 11.88 1.95 -1.75
C LEU A 463 12.93 0.97 -1.22
N ALA A 464 14.19 1.08 -1.67
CA ALA A 464 15.29 0.27 -1.18
C ALA A 464 15.54 0.47 0.31
N ALA A 465 15.56 1.73 0.76
CA ALA A 465 15.71 2.07 2.18
C ALA A 465 14.55 1.53 3.02
N LEU A 466 13.36 1.39 2.42
CA LEU A 466 12.15 0.84 3.03
C LEU A 466 12.12 -0.70 3.03
N GLY A 467 13.08 -1.37 2.36
CA GLY A 467 13.08 -2.83 2.21
C GLY A 467 12.04 -3.38 1.23
N TYR A 468 11.40 -2.52 0.42
CA TYR A 468 10.40 -2.90 -0.59
C TYR A 468 10.96 -3.08 -1.99
N VAL A 469 12.21 -3.23 -2.10
CA VAL A 469 12.78 -3.53 -3.39
C VAL A 469 12.74 -5.02 -3.62
N GLY A 470 11.57 -5.48 -3.99
CA GLY A 470 11.40 -6.77 -4.62
C GLY A 470 12.06 -6.72 -5.99
N ASN A 471 13.30 -7.05 -6.01
CA ASN A 471 13.96 -7.35 -7.26
C ASN A 471 13.52 -8.74 -7.65
N VAL A 472 12.52 -8.82 -8.53
CA VAL A 472 12.11 -10.08 -9.14
C VAL A 472 13.37 -10.71 -9.72
N ILE A 473 13.93 -11.68 -8.99
CA ILE A 473 14.94 -12.58 -9.56
C ILE A 473 14.13 -13.37 -10.58
N ASP A 474 14.41 -13.13 -11.85
CA ASP A 474 13.76 -13.84 -12.96
C ASP A 474 14.37 -15.25 -13.01
N VAL A 475 13.96 -16.08 -12.06
CA VAL A 475 14.31 -17.50 -12.04
C VAL A 475 13.31 -18.20 -12.94
N ASP A 476 13.82 -18.92 -13.93
CA ASP A 476 13.02 -19.80 -14.78
C ASP A 476 11.94 -20.50 -13.93
N SER A 477 10.69 -20.39 -14.35
CA SER A 477 9.54 -20.96 -13.63
C SER A 477 9.64 -22.47 -13.39
N SER A 478 10.52 -23.15 -14.13
CA SER A 478 10.81 -24.59 -13.98
C SER A 478 11.81 -24.90 -12.85
N THR A 479 12.50 -23.90 -12.28
CA THR A 479 13.50 -24.12 -11.21
C THR A 479 12.81 -24.28 -9.86
N VAL A 480 12.97 -25.43 -9.21
CA VAL A 480 12.52 -25.65 -7.84
C VAL A 480 13.44 -24.84 -6.92
N LEU A 481 12.87 -23.86 -6.24
CA LEU A 481 13.56 -22.98 -5.29
C LEU A 481 13.46 -23.59 -3.87
N PRO A 482 14.37 -23.20 -2.94
CA PRO A 482 14.29 -23.66 -1.56
C PRO A 482 12.95 -23.32 -0.91
N ASP A 483 12.44 -24.21 -0.08
CA ASP A 483 11.22 -23.97 0.70
C ASP A 483 11.47 -22.84 1.71
N PRO A 484 10.63 -21.78 1.73
CA PRO A 484 10.81 -20.68 2.67
C PRO A 484 10.74 -21.12 4.14
N LYS A 485 10.03 -22.19 4.46
CA LYS A 485 9.95 -22.74 5.82
C LYS A 485 11.30 -23.21 6.36
N GLU A 486 12.13 -23.81 5.51
CA GLU A 486 13.49 -24.23 5.87
C GLU A 486 14.44 -23.05 6.06
N LYS A 487 14.10 -21.88 5.45
CA LYS A 487 14.90 -20.65 5.49
C LYS A 487 14.54 -19.71 6.64
N LEU A 488 13.54 -20.06 7.43
CA LEU A 488 13.07 -19.25 8.55
C LEU A 488 14.18 -18.82 9.53
N PRO A 489 15.18 -19.67 9.89
CA PRO A 489 16.28 -19.24 10.73
C PRO A 489 17.13 -18.10 10.09
N LEU A 490 17.32 -18.14 8.77
CA LEU A 490 18.03 -17.06 8.06
C LEU A 490 17.22 -15.78 8.04
N PHE A 491 15.91 -15.88 7.80
CA PHE A 491 14.99 -14.73 7.86
C PHE A 491 14.99 -14.09 9.26
N ALA A 492 14.93 -14.89 10.32
CA ALA A 492 15.02 -14.39 11.69
C ALA A 492 16.37 -13.68 11.96
N MET A 493 17.48 -14.21 11.44
CA MET A 493 18.80 -13.58 11.54
C MET A 493 18.86 -12.24 10.78
N MET A 494 18.28 -12.17 9.59
CA MET A 494 18.19 -10.92 8.81
C MET A 494 17.38 -9.86 9.56
N ASN A 495 16.23 -10.22 10.11
CA ASN A 495 15.40 -9.31 10.89
C ASN A 495 16.12 -8.85 12.17
N ALA A 496 16.88 -9.73 12.83
CA ALA A 496 17.71 -9.35 13.95
C ALA A 496 18.82 -8.37 13.54
N ALA A 497 19.45 -8.58 12.39
CA ALA A 497 20.43 -7.65 11.84
C ALA A 497 19.82 -6.29 11.52
N LYS A 498 18.63 -6.28 10.90
CA LYS A 498 17.87 -5.03 10.60
C LYS A 498 17.52 -4.26 11.87
N ARG A 499 17.05 -4.94 12.93
CA ARG A 499 16.76 -4.30 14.23
C ARG A 499 18.01 -3.68 14.86
N LEU A 500 19.14 -4.37 14.83
CA LEU A 500 20.41 -3.81 15.32
C LEU A 500 20.81 -2.54 14.58
N ALA A 501 20.67 -2.52 13.25
CA ALA A 501 21.04 -1.39 12.41
C ALA A 501 20.04 -0.22 12.42
N GLN A 502 18.89 -0.34 13.10
CA GLN A 502 17.99 0.78 13.39
C GLN A 502 18.56 1.74 14.45
N ASP A 503 19.36 1.21 15.37
CA ASP A 503 20.13 1.99 16.32
C ASP A 503 21.43 2.46 15.64
N GLU A 504 21.62 3.79 15.53
CA GLU A 504 22.76 4.39 14.85
C GLU A 504 24.10 3.91 15.44
N ASP A 505 24.17 3.69 16.75
CA ASP A 505 25.37 3.22 17.45
C ASP A 505 25.64 1.71 17.22
N ARG A 506 24.67 0.97 16.66
CA ARG A 506 24.76 -0.49 16.47
C ARG A 506 24.71 -0.95 15.02
N VAL A 507 24.87 -0.05 14.06
CA VAL A 507 24.90 -0.38 12.63
C VAL A 507 26.01 -1.40 12.32
N GLU A 508 27.17 -1.31 12.97
CA GLU A 508 28.27 -2.26 12.80
C GLU A 508 27.90 -3.68 13.25
N ASP A 509 27.14 -3.81 14.37
CA ASP A 509 26.61 -5.10 14.80
C ASP A 509 25.66 -5.69 13.75
N GLY A 510 24.82 -4.83 13.15
CA GLY A 510 23.93 -5.20 12.05
C GLY A 510 24.70 -5.71 10.84
N VAL A 511 25.77 -5.00 10.45
CA VAL A 511 26.68 -5.40 9.35
C VAL A 511 27.31 -6.76 9.63
N ALA A 512 27.85 -6.97 10.84
CA ALA A 512 28.46 -8.25 11.22
C ALA A 512 27.47 -9.41 11.10
N LYS A 513 26.23 -9.21 11.61
CA LYS A 513 25.20 -10.23 11.55
C LYS A 513 24.66 -10.47 10.12
N MET A 514 24.58 -9.44 9.29
CA MET A 514 24.19 -9.60 7.88
C MET A 514 25.26 -10.37 7.09
N ARG A 515 26.54 -10.16 7.39
CA ARG A 515 27.62 -10.97 6.80
C ARG A 515 27.53 -12.45 7.18
N GLU A 516 27.12 -12.77 8.43
CA GLU A 516 26.88 -14.14 8.86
C GLU A 516 25.74 -14.78 8.04
N VAL A 517 24.65 -14.04 7.76
CA VAL A 517 23.58 -14.50 6.87
C VAL A 517 24.12 -14.82 5.48
N LEU A 518 24.89 -13.90 4.89
CA LEU A 518 25.46 -14.06 3.54
C LEU A 518 26.52 -15.15 3.43
N GLN A 519 27.20 -15.50 4.53
CA GLN A 519 28.07 -16.69 4.58
C GLN A 519 27.28 -17.98 4.45
N ARG A 520 26.04 -18.04 5.00
CA ARG A 520 25.18 -19.21 4.92
C ARG A 520 24.39 -19.29 3.62
N ASP A 521 23.96 -18.15 3.07
CA ASP A 521 23.28 -18.07 1.80
C ASP A 521 23.68 -16.80 1.04
N PRO A 522 24.71 -16.88 0.18
CA PRO A 522 25.23 -15.73 -0.56
C PRO A 522 24.27 -15.25 -1.67
N LYS A 523 23.21 -16.01 -1.97
CA LYS A 523 22.25 -15.72 -3.03
C LYS A 523 21.09 -14.82 -2.58
N ILE A 524 21.06 -14.38 -1.34
CA ILE A 524 20.05 -13.44 -0.84
C ILE A 524 20.42 -12.03 -1.29
N MET A 525 19.80 -11.61 -2.39
CA MET A 525 20.09 -10.34 -3.04
C MET A 525 19.78 -9.14 -2.13
N ASP A 526 18.62 -9.14 -1.45
CA ASP A 526 18.22 -8.10 -0.49
C ASP A 526 19.25 -7.92 0.63
N ALA A 527 19.87 -9.02 1.09
CA ALA A 527 20.91 -8.96 2.11
C ALA A 527 22.17 -8.26 1.59
N GLN A 528 22.55 -8.50 0.31
CA GLN A 528 23.68 -7.83 -0.33
C GLN A 528 23.43 -6.33 -0.48
N ILE A 529 22.23 -5.93 -0.96
CA ILE A 529 21.85 -4.52 -1.12
C ILE A 529 21.77 -3.83 0.24
N THR A 530 21.15 -4.47 1.23
CA THR A 530 21.02 -3.93 2.59
C THR A 530 22.41 -3.74 3.22
N LEU A 531 23.30 -4.73 3.08
CA LEU A 531 24.68 -4.64 3.55
C LEU A 531 25.41 -3.46 2.89
N GLY A 532 25.28 -3.30 1.57
CA GLY A 532 25.87 -2.17 0.83
C GLY A 532 25.39 -0.83 1.37
N ASN A 533 24.07 -0.68 1.60
CA ASN A 533 23.49 0.55 2.12
C ASN A 533 23.99 0.89 3.55
N TRP A 534 24.13 -0.11 4.44
CA TRP A 534 24.69 0.11 5.79
C TRP A 534 26.16 0.46 5.76
N LEU A 535 26.93 -0.15 4.86
CA LEU A 535 28.34 0.19 4.65
C LEU A 535 28.53 1.64 4.17
N LEU A 536 27.59 2.15 3.34
CA LEU A 536 27.57 3.58 2.98
C LEU A 536 27.32 4.48 4.18
N LYS A 537 26.35 4.14 5.06
CA LYS A 537 26.14 4.88 6.32
C LYS A 537 27.40 4.92 7.19
N LEU A 538 28.15 3.82 7.22
CA LEU A 538 29.42 3.70 7.95
C LEU A 538 30.61 4.33 7.21
N ARG A 539 30.39 5.03 6.09
CA ARG A 539 31.41 5.66 5.24
C ARG A 539 32.46 4.66 4.72
N ARG A 540 32.03 3.43 4.39
CA ARG A 540 32.85 2.34 3.83
C ARG A 540 32.46 2.05 2.36
N PRO A 541 32.69 3.00 1.43
CA PRO A 541 32.15 2.93 0.06
C PRO A 541 32.75 1.77 -0.76
N ASP A 542 34.02 1.42 -0.58
CA ASP A 542 34.64 0.32 -1.32
C ASP A 542 33.98 -1.03 -1.00
N GLU A 543 33.66 -1.27 0.28
CA GLU A 543 32.97 -2.49 0.71
C GLU A 543 31.51 -2.47 0.26
N ALA A 544 30.87 -1.31 0.26
CA ALA A 544 29.51 -1.14 -0.28
C ALA A 544 29.47 -1.47 -1.78
N ALA A 545 30.44 -0.97 -2.55
CA ALA A 545 30.58 -1.31 -3.97
C ALA A 545 30.74 -2.81 -4.20
N ALA A 546 31.51 -3.49 -3.35
CA ALA A 546 31.66 -4.94 -3.42
C ALA A 546 30.34 -5.68 -3.18
N ALA A 547 29.55 -5.25 -2.19
CA ALA A 547 28.24 -5.84 -1.90
C ALA A 547 27.25 -5.63 -3.07
N PHE A 548 27.20 -4.42 -3.66
CA PHE A 548 26.36 -4.16 -4.84
C PHE A 548 26.79 -4.96 -6.07
N LYS A 549 28.09 -5.16 -6.28
CA LYS A 549 28.60 -6.03 -7.34
C LYS A 549 28.17 -7.49 -7.15
N GLN A 550 28.14 -7.99 -5.90
CA GLN A 550 27.60 -9.32 -5.60
C GLN A 550 26.10 -9.41 -5.91
N ALA A 551 25.32 -8.37 -5.57
CA ALA A 551 23.93 -8.29 -5.94
C ALA A 551 23.75 -8.33 -7.48
N LEU A 552 24.54 -7.57 -8.23
CA LEU A 552 24.50 -7.54 -9.69
C LEU A 552 25.01 -8.83 -10.36
N ALA A 553 25.83 -9.61 -9.66
CA ALA A 553 26.18 -10.95 -10.14
C ALA A 553 24.99 -11.93 -10.12
N LEU A 554 24.02 -11.70 -9.19
CA LEU A 554 22.77 -12.46 -9.12
C LEU A 554 21.73 -11.94 -10.13
N LYS A 555 21.67 -10.61 -10.32
CA LYS A 555 20.74 -9.95 -11.25
C LYS A 555 21.43 -8.74 -11.90
N PRO A 556 21.99 -8.91 -13.12
CA PRO A 556 22.77 -7.86 -13.76
C PRO A 556 22.01 -6.58 -14.13
N ASP A 557 20.69 -6.65 -14.26
CA ASP A 557 19.81 -5.54 -14.60
C ASP A 557 19.01 -5.00 -13.40
N ASP A 558 19.54 -5.20 -12.19
CA ASP A 558 18.90 -4.69 -10.97
C ASP A 558 19.09 -3.19 -10.82
N ASP A 559 17.99 -2.44 -10.92
CA ASP A 559 18.00 -0.99 -10.98
C ASP A 559 18.56 -0.31 -9.72
N ILE A 560 18.41 -0.95 -8.55
CA ILE A 560 18.88 -0.38 -7.28
C ILE A 560 20.34 -0.65 -7.06
N ALA A 561 20.75 -1.89 -7.23
CA ALA A 561 22.16 -2.23 -7.14
C ALA A 561 22.97 -1.45 -8.17
N LEU A 562 22.43 -1.25 -9.39
CA LEU A 562 23.02 -0.40 -10.44
C LEU A 562 23.13 1.06 -10.00
N GLY A 563 22.01 1.64 -9.52
CA GLY A 563 21.98 3.04 -9.08
C GLY A 563 22.93 3.31 -7.91
N ASN A 564 22.90 2.43 -6.89
CA ASN A 564 23.77 2.55 -5.72
C ASN A 564 25.26 2.36 -6.07
N LEU A 565 25.58 1.35 -6.90
CA LEU A 565 26.96 1.15 -7.37
C LEU A 565 27.44 2.35 -8.19
N ALA A 566 26.63 2.84 -9.12
CA ALA A 566 26.96 4.01 -9.92
C ALA A 566 27.16 5.25 -9.05
N GLY A 567 26.28 5.47 -8.05
CA GLY A 567 26.40 6.56 -7.07
C GLY A 567 27.73 6.50 -6.30
N VAL A 568 28.11 5.31 -5.80
CA VAL A 568 29.39 5.11 -5.10
C VAL A 568 30.56 5.39 -6.04
N LEU A 569 30.56 4.82 -7.24
CA LEU A 569 31.64 4.99 -8.20
C LEU A 569 31.79 6.45 -8.65
N MET A 570 30.68 7.17 -8.83
CA MET A 570 30.69 8.59 -9.18
C MET A 570 31.16 9.46 -8.02
N ALA A 571 30.80 9.14 -6.77
CA ALA A 571 31.26 9.87 -5.58
C ALA A 571 32.80 9.80 -5.39
N HIS A 572 33.47 8.75 -5.82
CA HIS A 572 34.93 8.67 -5.82
C HIS A 572 35.56 9.70 -6.74
N GLY A 573 34.87 10.19 -7.77
CA GLY A 573 35.32 11.21 -8.72
C GLY A 573 36.56 10.82 -9.52
N LYS A 574 36.83 9.53 -9.63
CA LYS A 574 37.91 9.01 -10.48
C LYS A 574 37.35 8.65 -11.83
N ARG A 575 38.06 9.02 -12.90
CA ARG A 575 37.63 8.69 -14.26
C ARG A 575 37.44 7.18 -14.47
N GLN A 576 38.27 6.36 -13.79
CA GLN A 576 38.17 4.91 -13.90
C GLN A 576 36.84 4.39 -13.36
N ASP A 577 36.37 4.94 -12.23
CA ASP A 577 35.13 4.51 -11.57
C ASP A 577 33.90 4.90 -12.42
N ALA A 578 33.94 6.07 -13.07
CA ALA A 578 32.90 6.46 -14.04
C ALA A 578 32.85 5.53 -15.27
N LEU A 579 34.01 5.07 -15.76
CA LEU A 579 34.08 4.10 -16.85
C LEU A 579 33.56 2.73 -16.41
N GLU A 580 33.85 2.31 -15.19
CA GLU A 580 33.32 1.07 -14.62
C GLU A 580 31.79 1.14 -14.49
N ALA A 581 31.23 2.25 -14.00
CA ALA A 581 29.79 2.45 -13.93
C ALA A 581 29.12 2.32 -15.32
N LEU A 582 29.73 2.89 -16.36
CA LEU A 582 29.24 2.74 -17.73
C LEU A 582 29.21 1.27 -18.19
N GLU A 583 30.26 0.48 -17.89
CA GLU A 583 30.29 -0.94 -18.27
C GLU A 583 29.25 -1.78 -17.51
N VAL A 584 28.97 -1.44 -16.27
CA VAL A 584 27.90 -2.07 -15.47
C VAL A 584 26.54 -1.87 -16.16
N PHE A 585 26.19 -0.62 -16.55
CA PHE A 585 24.95 -0.36 -17.28
C PHE A 585 24.88 -1.00 -18.67
N ARG A 586 25.98 -1.00 -19.39
CA ARG A 586 26.07 -1.69 -20.70
C ARG A 586 25.86 -3.19 -20.56
N THR A 587 26.34 -3.80 -19.48
CA THR A 587 26.13 -5.21 -19.20
C THR A 587 24.66 -5.49 -18.89
N ALA A 588 24.02 -4.66 -18.06
CA ALA A 588 22.60 -4.74 -17.76
C ALA A 588 21.75 -4.67 -19.04
N LEU A 589 22.06 -3.71 -19.92
CA LEU A 589 21.32 -3.52 -21.18
C LEU A 589 21.60 -4.62 -22.23
N ARG A 590 22.72 -5.33 -22.13
CA ARG A 590 22.92 -6.57 -22.95
C ARG A 590 22.02 -7.71 -22.46
N VAL A 591 21.78 -7.82 -21.17
CA VAL A 591 20.89 -8.83 -20.59
C VAL A 591 19.43 -8.48 -20.87
N ASN A 592 19.04 -7.22 -20.64
CA ASN A 592 17.69 -6.74 -20.87
C ASN A 592 17.68 -5.41 -21.68
N PRO A 593 17.74 -5.50 -23.04
CA PRO A 593 17.78 -4.30 -23.91
C PRO A 593 16.53 -3.41 -23.81
N LYS A 594 15.41 -3.96 -23.31
CA LYS A 594 14.13 -3.24 -23.17
C LYS A 594 13.87 -2.75 -21.76
N ASN A 595 14.84 -2.80 -20.85
CA ASN A 595 14.69 -2.25 -19.51
C ASN A 595 14.70 -0.71 -19.55
N PRO A 596 13.54 -0.02 -19.40
CA PRO A 596 13.47 1.42 -19.49
C PRO A 596 14.22 2.10 -18.36
N GLN A 597 14.31 1.45 -17.20
CA GLN A 597 14.99 2.01 -16.03
C GLN A 597 16.51 2.01 -16.17
N SER A 598 17.08 0.90 -16.67
CA SER A 598 18.52 0.86 -16.96
C SER A 598 18.93 1.90 -18.01
N TRP A 599 18.10 2.12 -19.04
CA TRP A 599 18.31 3.22 -20.00
C TRP A 599 18.22 4.59 -19.33
N PHE A 600 17.23 4.79 -18.46
CA PHE A 600 17.06 6.05 -17.73
C PHE A 600 18.25 6.35 -16.80
N GLN A 601 18.71 5.36 -16.04
CA GLN A 601 19.86 5.53 -15.14
C GLN A 601 21.17 5.76 -15.92
N LEU A 602 21.37 5.05 -17.02
CA LEU A 602 22.48 5.31 -17.92
C LEU A 602 22.45 6.74 -18.48
N ALA A 603 21.26 7.21 -18.86
CA ALA A 603 21.05 8.59 -19.32
C ALA A 603 21.42 9.61 -18.24
N THR A 604 21.01 9.35 -17.00
CA THR A 604 21.34 10.19 -15.84
C THR A 604 22.85 10.20 -15.60
N LEU A 605 23.52 9.05 -15.66
CA LEU A 605 24.98 8.95 -15.54
C LEU A 605 25.70 9.74 -16.64
N TYR A 606 25.24 9.65 -17.91
CA TYR A 606 25.80 10.46 -18.99
C TYR A 606 25.56 11.96 -18.77
N LEU A 607 24.42 12.34 -18.22
CA LEU A 607 24.08 13.70 -17.90
C LEU A 607 25.02 14.25 -16.81
N ASP A 608 25.28 13.49 -15.75
CA ASP A 608 26.24 13.80 -14.68
C ASP A 608 27.69 13.93 -15.20
N MET A 609 28.02 13.17 -16.24
CA MET A 609 29.32 13.28 -16.93
C MET A 609 29.39 14.44 -17.94
N GLY A 610 28.31 15.21 -18.13
CA GLY A 610 28.21 16.26 -19.13
C GLY A 610 28.12 15.78 -20.59
N ARG A 611 27.85 14.48 -20.80
CA ARG A 611 27.73 13.83 -22.11
C ARG A 611 26.29 13.92 -22.63
N LEU A 612 25.89 15.15 -23.03
CA LEU A 612 24.49 15.46 -23.33
C LEU A 612 23.88 14.68 -24.49
N ASP A 613 24.65 14.34 -25.51
CA ASP A 613 24.13 13.62 -26.69
C ASP A 613 23.86 12.16 -26.36
N GLU A 614 24.76 11.52 -25.60
CA GLU A 614 24.56 10.14 -25.14
C GLU A 614 23.43 10.06 -24.11
N ALA A 615 23.32 11.07 -23.22
CA ALA A 615 22.20 11.18 -22.30
C ALA A 615 20.86 11.28 -23.06
N ARG A 616 20.81 12.13 -24.10
CA ARG A 616 19.62 12.27 -24.96
C ARG A 616 19.26 10.97 -25.65
N GLY A 617 20.24 10.27 -26.22
CA GLY A 617 20.03 8.96 -26.85
C GLY A 617 19.43 7.96 -25.85
N SER A 618 20.04 7.85 -24.67
CA SER A 618 19.61 6.89 -23.64
C SER A 618 18.21 7.22 -23.09
N PHE A 619 17.86 8.50 -22.86
CA PHE A 619 16.48 8.88 -22.51
C PHE A 619 15.48 8.55 -23.63
N THR A 620 15.88 8.67 -24.89
CA THR A 620 15.03 8.31 -26.03
C THR A 620 14.77 6.80 -26.09
N GLU A 621 15.79 5.98 -25.82
CA GLU A 621 15.63 4.52 -25.70
C GLU A 621 14.75 4.14 -24.49
N ALA A 622 14.90 4.84 -23.35
CA ALA A 622 14.03 4.66 -22.21
C ALA A 622 12.55 4.91 -22.58
N LEU A 623 12.27 5.98 -23.34
CA LEU A 623 10.92 6.31 -23.82
C LEU A 623 10.42 5.37 -24.93
N ALA A 624 11.32 4.81 -25.75
CA ALA A 624 10.96 3.78 -26.72
C ALA A 624 10.49 2.50 -26.02
N ALA A 625 11.13 2.16 -24.90
CA ALA A 625 10.75 1.02 -24.06
C ALA A 625 9.51 1.31 -23.18
N ASN A 626 9.39 2.54 -22.65
CA ASN A 626 8.24 2.99 -21.87
C ASN A 626 7.83 4.44 -22.25
N PRO A 627 6.87 4.63 -23.18
CA PRO A 627 6.44 5.96 -23.62
C PRO A 627 5.80 6.85 -22.52
N LYS A 628 5.39 6.27 -21.40
CA LYS A 628 4.78 7.00 -20.28
C LYS A 628 5.78 7.34 -19.16
N GLN A 629 7.08 7.20 -19.40
CA GLN A 629 8.12 7.48 -18.40
C GLN A 629 8.32 9.00 -18.22
N ALA A 630 7.56 9.59 -17.29
CA ALA A 630 7.58 11.03 -17.02
C ALA A 630 8.99 11.53 -16.66
N ALA A 631 9.75 10.78 -15.87
CA ALA A 631 11.11 11.13 -15.47
C ALA A 631 12.07 11.24 -16.67
N ALA A 632 11.95 10.35 -17.67
CA ALA A 632 12.79 10.41 -18.88
C ALA A 632 12.44 11.62 -19.75
N LEU A 633 11.15 11.97 -19.87
CA LEU A 633 10.74 13.22 -20.52
C LEU A 633 11.31 14.44 -19.78
N ASN A 634 11.24 14.46 -18.46
CA ASN A 634 11.80 15.56 -17.67
C ASN A 634 13.31 15.69 -17.87
N GLY A 635 14.06 14.56 -17.97
CA GLY A 635 15.48 14.53 -18.32
C GLY A 635 15.76 15.13 -19.71
N LEU A 636 14.96 14.77 -20.72
CA LEU A 636 15.05 15.39 -22.05
C LEU A 636 14.74 16.90 -22.02
N GLY A 637 13.78 17.31 -21.21
CA GLY A 637 13.46 18.72 -20.97
C GLY A 637 14.64 19.48 -20.34
N ALA A 638 15.32 18.87 -19.37
CA ALA A 638 16.53 19.43 -18.76
C ALA A 638 17.68 19.57 -19.77
N ILE A 639 17.88 18.58 -20.65
CA ILE A 639 18.87 18.68 -21.75
C ILE A 639 18.51 19.79 -22.73
N ALA A 640 17.23 19.92 -23.13
CA ALA A 640 16.79 21.01 -24.01
C ALA A 640 17.00 22.38 -23.38
N PHE A 641 16.78 22.50 -22.07
CA PHE A 641 17.09 23.72 -21.29
C PHE A 641 18.60 24.04 -21.33
N GLN A 642 19.46 23.05 -21.08
CA GLN A 642 20.92 23.24 -21.10
C GLN A 642 21.46 23.61 -22.48
N THR A 643 20.84 23.12 -23.54
CA THR A 643 21.20 23.45 -24.92
C THR A 643 20.57 24.74 -25.44
N GLY A 644 19.82 25.47 -24.58
CA GLY A 644 19.24 26.79 -24.88
C GLY A 644 17.91 26.79 -25.61
N ASP A 645 17.32 25.61 -25.91
CA ASP A 645 16.02 25.50 -26.54
C ASP A 645 14.89 25.53 -25.49
N LEU A 646 14.63 26.77 -24.97
CA LEU A 646 13.66 26.98 -23.90
C LEU A 646 12.23 26.61 -24.30
N ALA A 647 11.87 26.75 -25.62
CA ALA A 647 10.53 26.41 -26.09
C ALA A 647 10.28 24.89 -26.05
N LYS A 648 11.25 24.14 -26.58
CA LYS A 648 11.23 22.67 -26.54
C LYS A 648 11.30 22.14 -25.10
N ALA A 649 12.15 22.73 -24.27
CA ALA A 649 12.26 22.38 -22.85
C ALA A 649 10.91 22.51 -22.14
N GLU A 650 10.22 23.63 -22.28
CA GLU A 650 8.91 23.85 -21.67
C GLU A 650 7.86 22.85 -22.15
N THR A 651 7.82 22.60 -23.46
CA THR A 651 6.87 21.63 -24.04
C THR A 651 7.06 20.25 -23.44
N ILE A 652 8.30 19.77 -23.38
CA ILE A 652 8.62 18.40 -22.89
C ILE A 652 8.36 18.28 -21.39
N VAL A 653 8.77 19.28 -20.59
CA VAL A 653 8.54 19.25 -19.13
C VAL A 653 7.04 19.29 -18.82
N ARG A 654 6.23 20.05 -19.58
CA ARG A 654 4.77 20.04 -19.42
C ARG A 654 4.15 18.69 -19.79
N GLN A 655 4.67 18.00 -20.80
CA GLN A 655 4.24 16.64 -21.13
C GLN A 655 4.56 15.68 -19.98
N ALA A 656 5.75 15.80 -19.37
CA ALA A 656 6.11 15.01 -18.18
C ALA A 656 5.15 15.26 -17.02
N LEU A 657 4.86 16.52 -16.70
CA LEU A 657 3.94 16.91 -15.64
C LEU A 657 2.47 16.55 -15.93
N ALA A 658 2.08 16.43 -17.19
CA ALA A 658 0.75 15.93 -17.57
C ALA A 658 0.60 14.43 -17.30
N LEU A 659 1.68 13.66 -17.45
CA LEU A 659 1.71 12.24 -17.08
C LEU A 659 1.80 12.03 -15.57
N GLU A 660 2.61 12.86 -14.90
CA GLU A 660 2.84 12.78 -13.46
C GLU A 660 2.84 14.20 -12.86
N PRO A 661 1.67 14.71 -12.39
CA PRO A 661 1.54 16.08 -11.87
C PRO A 661 2.44 16.42 -10.68
N ARG A 662 2.88 15.41 -9.94
CA ARG A 662 3.83 15.53 -8.82
C ARG A 662 5.18 14.90 -9.17
N LEU A 663 5.65 15.06 -10.40
CA LEU A 663 6.97 14.58 -10.79
C LEU A 663 8.05 15.36 -10.04
N ARG A 664 8.89 14.64 -9.28
CA ARG A 664 10.03 15.25 -8.61
C ARG A 664 10.92 15.97 -9.62
N THR A 665 11.35 17.18 -9.30
CA THR A 665 12.06 18.12 -10.18
C THR A 665 11.30 18.60 -11.41
N GLY A 666 10.05 18.18 -11.62
CA GLY A 666 9.24 18.64 -12.75
C GLY A 666 8.93 20.13 -12.67
N ASN A 667 8.32 20.58 -11.58
CA ASN A 667 8.05 21.98 -11.33
C ASN A 667 9.34 22.81 -11.16
N TYR A 668 10.40 22.23 -10.59
CA TYR A 668 11.72 22.85 -10.52
C TYR A 668 12.28 23.15 -11.91
N ASN A 669 12.25 22.21 -12.85
CA ASN A 669 12.75 22.43 -14.21
C ASN A 669 11.89 23.46 -14.96
N LEU A 670 10.56 23.40 -14.79
CA LEU A 670 9.66 24.39 -15.39
C LEU A 670 9.91 25.79 -14.80
N ALA A 671 10.17 25.89 -13.50
CA ALA A 671 10.53 27.14 -12.83
C ALA A 671 11.81 27.74 -13.41
N ARG A 672 12.87 26.93 -13.61
CA ARG A 672 14.11 27.38 -14.24
C ARG A 672 13.92 27.90 -15.67
N ILE A 673 13.06 27.25 -16.46
CA ILE A 673 12.71 27.68 -17.80
C ILE A 673 12.00 29.04 -17.75
N ARG A 674 11.06 29.25 -16.81
CA ARG A 674 10.37 30.51 -16.58
C ARG A 674 11.33 31.63 -16.17
N GLU A 675 12.23 31.33 -15.23
CA GLU A 675 13.27 32.26 -14.78
C GLU A 675 14.16 32.70 -15.94
N ALA A 676 14.62 31.78 -16.79
CA ALA A 676 15.44 32.05 -17.96
C ALA A 676 14.70 32.89 -19.03
N ARG A 677 13.36 32.89 -19.05
CA ARG A 677 12.53 33.76 -19.86
C ARG A 677 12.20 35.13 -19.22
N GLY A 678 12.70 35.36 -17.98
CA GLY A 678 12.44 36.57 -17.23
C GLY A 678 11.10 36.55 -16.46
N ASP A 679 10.34 35.47 -16.48
CA ASP A 679 9.12 35.31 -15.69
C ASP A 679 9.45 34.85 -14.27
N VAL A 680 10.02 35.77 -13.48
CA VAL A 680 10.47 35.52 -12.11
C VAL A 680 9.30 35.19 -11.18
N ALA A 681 8.11 35.79 -11.40
CA ALA A 681 6.94 35.51 -10.57
C ALA A 681 6.38 34.11 -10.83
N GLY A 682 6.29 33.69 -12.08
CA GLY A 682 5.91 32.33 -12.44
C GLY A 682 6.92 31.28 -11.96
N ALA A 683 8.22 31.59 -11.99
CA ALA A 683 9.26 30.71 -11.44
C ALA A 683 9.11 30.53 -9.94
N GLU A 684 8.88 31.61 -9.19
CA GLU A 684 8.69 31.58 -7.75
C GLU A 684 7.49 30.70 -7.36
N ALA A 685 6.35 30.82 -8.05
CA ALA A 685 5.18 30.01 -7.83
C ALA A 685 5.48 28.50 -8.01
N LEU A 686 6.19 28.15 -9.10
CA LEU A 686 6.56 26.77 -9.41
C LEU A 686 7.60 26.20 -8.43
N TYR A 687 8.56 27.00 -7.94
CA TYR A 687 9.46 26.56 -6.88
C TYR A 687 8.70 26.26 -5.58
N ASN A 688 7.69 27.07 -5.24
CA ASN A 688 6.85 26.82 -4.08
C ASN A 688 5.99 25.56 -4.26
N GLU A 689 5.45 25.30 -5.46
CA GLU A 689 4.73 24.05 -5.77
C GLU A 689 5.63 22.82 -5.66
N GLU A 690 6.88 22.90 -6.15
CA GLU A 690 7.87 21.84 -5.97
C GLU A 690 8.14 21.57 -4.50
N LEU A 691 8.35 22.64 -3.71
CA LEU A 691 8.64 22.55 -2.27
C LEU A 691 7.44 22.10 -1.42
N ALA A 692 6.22 22.34 -1.90
CA ALA A 692 5.01 21.81 -1.27
C ALA A 692 4.92 20.27 -1.39
N SER A 693 5.48 19.72 -2.47
CA SER A 693 5.53 18.27 -2.71
C SER A 693 6.83 17.64 -2.20
N TYR A 694 7.96 18.38 -2.32
CA TYR A 694 9.33 17.91 -2.03
C TYR A 694 10.07 18.96 -1.22
N ALA A 695 9.74 19.06 0.07
CA ALA A 695 10.29 20.06 0.99
C ALA A 695 11.84 19.96 1.13
N ASP A 696 12.42 18.83 0.77
CA ASP A 696 13.86 18.54 0.74
C ASP A 696 14.57 18.87 -0.58
N ASN A 697 13.87 19.49 -1.55
CA ASN A 697 14.51 19.91 -2.79
C ASN A 697 15.39 21.16 -2.54
N GLY A 698 16.66 20.92 -2.17
CA GLY A 698 17.63 21.99 -1.88
C GLY A 698 17.89 22.95 -3.04
N ARG A 699 17.80 22.45 -4.28
CA ARG A 699 17.98 23.31 -5.48
C ARG A 699 16.84 24.32 -5.63
N ALA A 700 15.59 23.85 -5.43
CA ALA A 700 14.43 24.73 -5.49
C ALA A 700 14.48 25.80 -4.38
N ARG A 701 14.84 25.42 -3.15
CA ARG A 701 15.01 26.36 -2.04
C ARG A 701 16.13 27.35 -2.30
N PHE A 702 17.26 26.89 -2.79
CA PHE A 702 18.38 27.78 -3.10
C PHE A 702 18.02 28.79 -4.18
N ASN A 703 17.37 28.39 -5.28
CA ASN A 703 16.93 29.30 -6.33
C ASN A 703 15.87 30.28 -5.81
N LEU A 704 14.94 29.83 -4.98
CA LEU A 704 13.98 30.71 -4.31
C LEU A 704 14.69 31.72 -3.40
N ALA A 705 15.70 31.29 -2.62
CA ALA A 705 16.54 32.18 -1.83
C ALA A 705 17.22 33.25 -2.72
N GLN A 706 17.80 32.88 -3.88
CA GLN A 706 18.43 33.82 -4.79
C GLN A 706 17.42 34.83 -5.36
N ILE A 707 16.20 34.41 -5.69
CA ILE A 707 15.11 35.33 -6.11
C ILE A 707 14.80 36.32 -5.00
N ARG A 708 14.65 35.90 -3.74
CA ARG A 708 14.40 36.78 -2.59
C ARG A 708 15.55 37.79 -2.39
N ARG A 709 16.80 37.29 -2.49
CA ARG A 709 18.00 38.14 -2.41
C ARG A 709 18.00 39.22 -3.50
N ALA A 710 17.69 38.87 -4.75
CA ALA A 710 17.63 39.81 -5.87
C ALA A 710 16.57 40.89 -5.70
N ARG A 711 15.48 40.61 -4.97
CA ARG A 711 14.43 41.56 -4.60
C ARG A 711 14.76 42.41 -3.37
N GLY A 712 15.89 42.17 -2.70
CA GLY A 712 16.25 42.86 -1.45
C GLY A 712 15.56 42.31 -0.20
N ASP A 713 14.80 41.20 -0.30
CA ASP A 713 14.18 40.49 0.84
C ASP A 713 15.22 39.66 1.58
N ARG A 714 16.02 40.32 2.42
CA ARG A 714 17.06 39.64 3.19
C ARG A 714 16.49 38.64 4.21
N ALA A 715 15.35 38.95 4.81
CA ALA A 715 14.73 38.05 5.80
C ALA A 715 14.26 36.75 5.13
N GLY A 716 13.57 36.87 4.01
CA GLY A 716 13.15 35.72 3.22
C GLY A 716 14.33 34.91 2.68
N TYR A 717 15.38 35.57 2.20
CA TYR A 717 16.62 34.90 1.75
C TYR A 717 17.25 34.02 2.84
N LEU A 718 17.44 34.57 4.05
CA LEU A 718 18.01 33.84 5.17
C LEU A 718 17.09 32.73 5.66
N SER A 719 15.78 32.96 5.63
CA SER A 719 14.79 31.93 5.96
C SER A 719 14.91 30.72 5.05
N GLU A 720 14.96 30.93 3.72
CA GLU A 720 15.09 29.84 2.76
C GLU A 720 16.41 29.07 2.89
N LEU A 721 17.54 29.77 3.16
CA LEU A 721 18.83 29.12 3.39
C LEU A 721 18.82 28.27 4.66
N ASN A 722 18.24 28.76 5.77
CA ASN A 722 18.09 28.00 7.00
C ASN A 722 17.20 26.77 6.81
N ASP A 723 16.07 26.95 6.15
CA ASP A 723 15.18 25.83 5.79
C ASP A 723 15.87 24.81 4.88
N CYS A 724 16.71 25.28 3.96
CA CYS A 724 17.51 24.42 3.09
C CYS A 724 18.48 23.55 3.92
N VAL A 725 19.25 24.19 4.81
CA VAL A 725 20.17 23.48 5.71
C VAL A 725 19.45 22.49 6.63
N ALA A 726 18.23 22.84 7.07
CA ALA A 726 17.42 22.00 7.96
C ALA A 726 16.74 20.82 7.24
N LYS A 727 16.38 20.96 5.95
CA LYS A 727 15.53 19.97 5.23
C LYS A 727 16.28 19.27 4.08
N ALA A 728 17.36 19.86 3.56
CA ALA A 728 18.15 19.37 2.43
C ALA A 728 19.64 19.22 2.82
N HIS A 729 19.90 18.37 3.80
CA HIS A 729 21.22 18.22 4.44
C HIS A 729 22.36 17.91 3.46
N GLU A 730 22.06 17.31 2.32
CA GLU A 730 23.05 16.94 1.31
C GLU A 730 23.38 18.04 0.31
N PHE A 731 22.68 19.21 0.37
CA PHE A 731 22.86 20.29 -0.60
C PHE A 731 23.83 21.36 -0.10
N GLY A 732 25.12 21.25 -0.45
CA GLY A 732 26.24 22.07 0.04
C GLY A 732 26.11 23.56 -0.20
N ALA A 733 25.50 24.01 -1.31
CA ALA A 733 25.40 25.42 -1.65
C ALA A 733 24.74 26.24 -0.54
N CYS A 734 23.65 25.76 0.05
CA CYS A 734 22.97 26.51 1.12
C CYS A 734 23.87 26.73 2.33
N TYR A 735 24.66 25.71 2.71
CA TYR A 735 25.63 25.84 3.80
C TYR A 735 26.69 26.91 3.49
N PHE A 736 27.23 26.92 2.27
CA PHE A 736 28.30 27.85 1.92
C PHE A 736 27.81 29.31 1.88
N TYR A 737 26.60 29.54 1.35
CA TYR A 737 26.03 30.86 1.32
C TYR A 737 25.63 31.34 2.72
N LEU A 738 25.07 30.48 3.56
CA LEU A 738 24.77 30.78 4.95
C LEU A 738 26.05 31.02 5.77
N ALA A 739 27.10 30.19 5.56
CA ALA A 739 28.41 30.38 6.16
C ALA A 739 29.02 31.76 5.81
N ARG A 740 28.82 32.22 4.58
CA ARG A 740 29.26 33.54 4.16
C ARG A 740 28.51 34.66 4.90
N GLU A 741 27.18 34.53 5.05
CA GLU A 741 26.38 35.51 5.82
C GLU A 741 26.80 35.56 7.31
N GLU A 742 27.13 34.39 7.91
CA GLU A 742 27.65 34.31 9.28
C GLU A 742 29.02 35.00 9.40
N LEU A 743 29.90 34.77 8.43
CA LEU A 743 31.22 35.38 8.37
C LEU A 743 31.15 36.92 8.23
N ASP A 744 30.25 37.40 7.38
CA ASP A 744 30.04 38.82 7.14
C ASP A 744 29.42 39.49 8.37
N ALA A 745 28.64 38.75 9.16
CA ALA A 745 28.13 39.20 10.46
C ALA A 745 29.14 39.08 11.60
N GLY A 746 30.40 38.64 11.33
CA GLY A 746 31.46 38.49 12.32
C GLY A 746 31.35 37.24 13.20
N ARG A 747 30.40 36.32 12.94
CA ARG A 747 30.21 35.10 13.73
C ARG A 747 31.10 33.96 13.18
N LEU A 748 32.37 33.94 13.64
CA LEU A 748 33.41 33.06 13.07
C LEU A 748 33.17 31.58 13.29
N ASP A 749 32.67 31.16 14.48
CA ASP A 749 32.46 29.76 14.82
C ASP A 749 31.28 29.15 14.02
N PRO A 750 30.09 29.79 13.95
CA PRO A 750 29.03 29.35 13.07
C PRO A 750 29.41 29.29 11.59
N ALA A 751 30.18 30.29 11.10
CA ALA A 751 30.64 30.30 9.71
C ALA A 751 31.56 29.10 9.41
N ALA A 752 32.47 28.76 10.32
CA ALA A 752 33.36 27.62 10.15
C ALA A 752 32.61 26.28 10.20
N ASP A 753 31.66 26.14 11.13
CA ASP A 753 30.86 24.91 11.25
C ASP A 753 30.03 24.67 9.96
N LEU A 754 29.31 25.67 9.51
CA LEU A 754 28.51 25.59 8.28
C LEU A 754 29.40 25.27 7.06
N ALA A 755 30.54 25.95 6.92
CA ALA A 755 31.44 25.70 5.78
C ALA A 755 31.96 24.26 5.78
N LYS A 756 32.34 23.71 6.95
CA LYS A 756 32.75 22.30 7.09
C LYS A 756 31.66 21.34 6.74
N ARG A 757 30.46 21.52 7.30
CA ARG A 757 29.29 20.67 6.99
C ARG A 757 28.95 20.70 5.51
N GLY A 758 29.00 21.87 4.88
CA GLY A 758 28.79 21.98 3.43
C GLY A 758 29.84 21.22 2.60
N LEU A 759 31.12 21.27 3.02
CA LEU A 759 32.19 20.52 2.38
C LEU A 759 32.11 19.02 2.64
N GLU A 760 31.55 18.60 3.78
CA GLU A 760 31.23 17.19 4.05
C GLU A 760 30.07 16.70 3.16
N ALA A 761 29.02 17.53 3.01
CA ALA A 761 27.86 17.20 2.18
C ALA A 761 28.22 17.13 0.69
N GLN A 762 28.90 18.16 0.15
CA GLN A 762 29.24 18.24 -1.27
C GLN A 762 30.65 18.81 -1.51
N PRO A 763 31.71 17.99 -1.30
CA PRO A 763 33.10 18.47 -1.34
C PRO A 763 33.59 18.92 -2.72
N ARG A 764 32.86 18.58 -3.79
CA ARG A 764 33.24 18.85 -5.19
C ARG A 764 32.17 19.58 -6.01
N SER A 765 31.16 20.16 -5.34
CA SER A 765 30.16 20.99 -6.05
C SER A 765 30.81 22.24 -6.65
N ASP A 766 30.16 22.86 -7.61
CA ASP A 766 30.55 24.14 -8.20
C ASP A 766 30.67 25.27 -7.17
N THR A 767 29.98 25.16 -6.06
CA THR A 767 29.98 26.10 -4.93
C THR A 767 30.97 25.72 -3.81
N ALA A 768 31.56 24.52 -3.83
CA ALA A 768 32.49 24.06 -2.78
C ALA A 768 33.76 24.95 -2.63
N PRO A 769 34.32 25.60 -3.68
CA PRO A 769 35.39 26.57 -3.50
C PRO A 769 35.02 27.69 -2.51
N LEU A 770 33.75 28.14 -2.49
CA LEU A 770 33.29 29.17 -1.54
C LEU A 770 33.44 28.69 -0.08
N GLY A 771 33.11 27.43 0.21
CA GLY A 771 33.29 26.81 1.54
C GLY A 771 34.75 26.89 2.01
N HIS A 772 35.69 26.55 1.13
CA HIS A 772 37.12 26.68 1.42
C HIS A 772 37.59 28.15 1.62
N PHE A 773 37.06 29.09 0.80
CA PHE A 773 37.37 30.51 0.98
C PHE A 773 36.80 31.08 2.27
N VAL A 774 35.58 30.68 2.66
CA VAL A 774 34.99 31.06 3.96
C VAL A 774 35.88 30.56 5.12
N LEU A 775 36.33 29.31 5.07
CA LEU A 775 37.26 28.77 6.09
C LEU A 775 38.58 29.52 6.12
N ALA A 776 39.12 29.87 4.96
CA ALA A 776 40.37 30.66 4.87
C ALA A 776 40.18 32.02 5.52
N ASP A 777 39.07 32.72 5.25
CA ASP A 777 38.77 34.02 5.85
C ASP A 777 38.54 33.91 7.39
N VAL A 778 37.87 32.85 7.87
CA VAL A 778 37.71 32.57 9.30
C VAL A 778 39.08 32.38 9.97
N TYR A 779 39.95 31.52 9.42
CA TYR A 779 41.28 31.28 10.00
C TYR A 779 42.16 32.53 9.95
N SER A 780 42.07 33.32 8.87
CA SER A 780 42.77 34.59 8.79
C SER A 780 42.35 35.58 9.89
N ARG A 781 41.05 35.74 10.14
CA ARG A 781 40.51 36.59 11.21
C ARG A 781 40.87 36.10 12.61
N ARG A 782 41.15 34.80 12.78
CA ARG A 782 41.63 34.19 14.03
C ARG A 782 43.16 34.33 14.19
N GLY A 783 43.89 34.81 13.17
CA GLY A 783 45.35 34.87 13.18
C GLY A 783 46.04 33.55 12.84
N GLU A 784 45.33 32.55 12.36
CA GLU A 784 45.82 31.23 12.02
C GLU A 784 46.30 31.20 10.56
N SER A 785 47.35 31.95 10.24
CA SER A 785 47.75 32.25 8.86
C SER A 785 48.10 30.99 8.02
N ALA A 786 48.71 29.99 8.61
CA ALA A 786 49.06 28.74 7.89
C ALA A 786 47.84 27.94 7.48
N MET A 787 46.80 27.90 8.36
CA MET A 787 45.53 27.23 8.05
C MET A 787 44.72 28.02 6.99
N ALA A 788 44.74 29.32 7.09
CA ALA A 788 44.14 30.21 6.10
C ALA A 788 44.68 29.98 4.69
N GLU A 789 46.03 29.94 4.57
CA GLU A 789 46.70 29.72 3.29
C GLU A 789 46.42 28.33 2.73
N ALA A 790 46.42 27.29 3.59
CA ALA A 790 46.10 25.91 3.20
C ALA A 790 44.69 25.79 2.64
N GLU A 791 43.68 26.42 3.30
CA GLU A 791 42.29 26.37 2.83
C GLU A 791 42.11 27.18 1.54
N ALA A 792 42.73 28.39 1.45
CA ALA A 792 42.70 29.16 0.22
C ALA A 792 43.32 28.43 -0.97
N ALA A 793 44.42 27.67 -0.74
CA ALA A 793 45.04 26.84 -1.76
C ALA A 793 44.13 25.68 -2.22
N LYS A 794 43.39 25.03 -1.30
CA LYS A 794 42.38 24.01 -1.65
C LYS A 794 41.28 24.62 -2.51
N GLY A 795 40.76 25.76 -2.12
CA GLY A 795 39.73 26.49 -2.87
C GLY A 795 40.17 26.82 -4.31
N ARG A 796 41.36 27.41 -4.48
CA ARG A 796 41.93 27.73 -5.80
C ARG A 796 42.16 26.49 -6.66
N LYS A 797 42.65 25.39 -6.06
CA LYS A 797 42.87 24.12 -6.76
C LYS A 797 41.58 23.52 -7.26
N LEU A 798 40.51 23.56 -6.43
CA LEU A 798 39.21 23.06 -6.77
C LEU A 798 38.55 23.92 -7.87
N GLU A 799 38.64 25.25 -7.76
CA GLU A 799 38.14 26.19 -8.77
C GLU A 799 38.83 25.98 -10.13
N ALA A 800 40.13 25.79 -10.15
CA ALA A 800 40.89 25.49 -11.36
C ALA A 800 40.49 24.13 -11.97
N ALA A 801 40.21 23.14 -11.15
CA ALA A 801 39.70 21.83 -11.61
C ALA A 801 38.33 21.92 -12.24
N LEU A 802 37.43 22.69 -11.63
CA LEU A 802 36.04 22.94 -12.12
C LEU A 802 36.03 23.76 -13.43
N ARG A 803 36.97 24.67 -13.61
CA ARG A 803 37.13 25.39 -14.90
C ARG A 803 37.55 24.48 -16.04
N LYS A 804 38.37 23.44 -15.75
CA LYS A 804 38.84 22.45 -16.75
C LYS A 804 37.77 21.40 -17.07
N ASN A 805 37.01 21.00 -16.07
CA ASN A 805 35.89 20.07 -16.19
C ASN A 805 34.73 20.67 -15.37
N PRO A 806 33.86 21.51 -15.98
CA PRO A 806 32.75 22.10 -15.26
C PRO A 806 31.85 20.98 -14.73
N ALA A 807 31.51 21.07 -13.44
CA ALA A 807 30.47 20.24 -12.86
C ALA A 807 29.19 20.39 -13.69
N PRO A 808 28.44 19.33 -13.94
CA PRO A 808 27.20 19.40 -14.69
C PRO A 808 26.29 20.46 -14.05
N ARG A 809 25.85 21.44 -14.85
CA ARG A 809 24.90 22.47 -14.42
C ARG A 809 23.48 21.88 -14.42
N ILE A 810 23.21 20.94 -13.54
CA ILE A 810 21.87 20.35 -13.41
C ILE A 810 21.19 20.91 -12.17
#